data_ff42f73e91eef4584b8bac0a0444b55d
#
_entry.id   ff42f73e91eef4584b8bac0a0444b55d
#
_cell.length_a   1.000
_cell.length_b   1.000
_cell.length_c   1.000
_cell.angle_alpha   90.00
_cell.angle_beta   90.00
_cell.angle_gamma   90.00
#
_symmetry.space_group_name_H-M   'P 1'
#
loop_
_entity.id
_entity.type
_entity.pdbx_description
1 polymer ?
#
loop_
_entity_poly.entity_id
_entity_poly.type
_entity_poly.pdbx_seq_one_letter_code
_entity_poly.pdbx_strand_id
1 'polypeptide(L)'
;MAPGQNEAFSRILIDKALEYSDWDLLSPQQIQFEFHNASGRADYLLKDSLGRVLCVLEAKREELDPYDAKEQARGYAENLRAPFIILSNGREHWFWNYERADQRDAYRIERLPSRDDLERVRLKNLQPPRPLQTEVVDPSYLHQLKPDLTLRGYQIRAMDEIAKGFDDSGRRKFLLEMATGTGKTLLCAALIRRFLLTRNAERVLFIVDRIELAKQTMEDFNVVLSEYKPVIYKTARRTGELIGSSVVVATIQSLMTDRRYREEFTPFYFDLVVNDEAHRSIYGDAREVVQFFQGTRIGLTATPKAYLKNVNVDQLAEEDPKALEARQLRDTYRYFGCEPGQPTFRYDIVDAVQDPEGPFLCLPKIIDCRSDITTKALQDAGWTVLINEQEENFKIQDLERKIFTPHRNRVMCDAFLHEAQLDPTGEIGKSIVFAVNQTHATSLTKILNEMKPGIATTITSRIPEASSLAKEFRDGKRQERIAVSVDMLSTGYNCRDLLNVVLMRPIFSPTEYIQIKGRGTRRFTFLVGNTEYEKKRFFLLDFCAVAEYFEEKYDYSAPLKIPQGSGQRGAPVRYDPADSGDGSVSDEKGGYGTQGGRGREREIPVWEGVDRIVSQEVRIVGPNGEKVDVMTFRGSFERDLKEFADNNPDLTQAVETEDDDTIETILQERFYHRPEMFYASDKLMVSYGVPAPTPAFVYNALGKRPLPTKDRIVADTVDSIAARFNLRYGDQKWLNATAELVSEDSQAFSDFLAGRYNRLFERSQFRTLGGLPALTRFQEREEVFEALRQSSLVQCSRHTLQTSC
;
A
#
# COMPACT_ATOMS: atom_id res chain seq x y z
N MET A 1 29.00 44.59 -16.84
CA MET A 1 27.55 44.58 -17.04
C MET A 1 27.30 44.11 -18.46
N ALA A 2 26.65 43.01 -18.65
CA ALA A 2 26.19 42.59 -19.98
C ALA A 2 25.21 43.66 -20.50
N PRO A 3 25.17 44.01 -21.81
CA PRO A 3 24.24 45.00 -22.31
C PRO A 3 22.81 44.54 -22.01
N GLY A 4 22.03 45.50 -21.48
CA GLY A 4 20.64 45.24 -21.07
C GLY A 4 19.88 44.57 -22.20
N GLN A 5 19.28 43.42 -21.88
CA GLN A 5 18.49 42.65 -22.83
C GLN A 5 17.23 43.46 -23.15
N ASN A 6 17.15 43.93 -24.35
CA ASN A 6 16.15 44.85 -24.85
C ASN A 6 14.82 44.09 -25.04
N GLU A 7 13.68 44.77 -25.04
CA GLU A 7 12.35 44.23 -25.40
C GLU A 7 12.35 43.40 -26.69
N ALA A 8 13.20 43.79 -27.65
CA ALA A 8 13.46 43.00 -28.86
C ALA A 8 13.97 41.58 -28.56
N PHE A 9 14.76 41.38 -27.53
CA PHE A 9 15.23 40.05 -27.14
C PHE A 9 14.12 39.18 -26.53
N SER A 10 13.27 39.77 -25.69
CA SER A 10 12.09 39.09 -25.15
C SER A 10 11.15 38.65 -26.28
N ARG A 11 10.97 39.48 -27.28
CA ARG A 11 10.16 39.13 -28.47
C ARG A 11 10.75 37.95 -29.24
N ILE A 12 12.08 37.88 -29.45
CA ILE A 12 12.73 36.72 -30.08
C ILE A 12 12.47 35.43 -29.27
N LEU A 13 12.52 35.49 -27.94
CA LEU A 13 12.20 34.34 -27.11
C LEU A 13 10.72 33.95 -27.21
N ILE A 14 9.82 34.91 -27.27
CA ILE A 14 8.37 34.68 -27.44
C ILE A 14 8.11 34.07 -28.84
N ASP A 15 8.72 34.60 -29.88
CA ASP A 15 8.62 34.06 -31.25
C ASP A 15 9.05 32.59 -31.30
N LYS A 16 10.18 32.25 -30.65
CA LYS A 16 10.64 30.88 -30.56
C LYS A 16 9.69 29.99 -29.73
N ALA A 17 9.11 30.50 -28.67
CA ALA A 17 8.13 29.79 -27.86
C ALA A 17 6.83 29.53 -28.65
N LEU A 18 6.41 30.48 -29.48
CA LEU A 18 5.25 30.32 -30.38
C LEU A 18 5.53 29.26 -31.46
N GLU A 19 6.67 29.35 -32.18
CA GLU A 19 7.08 28.35 -33.16
C GLU A 19 7.13 26.94 -32.51
N TYR A 20 7.71 26.84 -31.32
CA TYR A 20 7.76 25.58 -30.59
C TYR A 20 6.38 25.03 -30.20
N SER A 21 5.37 25.87 -30.17
CA SER A 21 3.96 25.52 -29.93
C SER A 21 3.14 25.44 -31.24
N ASP A 22 3.79 25.17 -32.35
CA ASP A 22 3.19 24.96 -33.69
C ASP A 22 2.46 26.18 -34.27
N TRP A 23 2.84 27.40 -33.84
CA TRP A 23 2.36 28.62 -34.48
C TRP A 23 3.25 29.01 -35.67
N ASP A 24 2.64 29.22 -36.81
CA ASP A 24 3.32 29.74 -38.00
C ASP A 24 3.38 31.27 -37.94
N LEU A 25 4.55 31.80 -37.59
CA LEU A 25 4.80 33.23 -37.47
C LEU A 25 4.72 33.98 -38.82
N LEU A 26 4.91 33.26 -39.91
CA LEU A 26 4.85 33.84 -41.27
C LEU A 26 3.42 33.90 -41.83
N SER A 27 2.46 33.27 -41.13
CA SER A 27 1.06 33.26 -41.57
C SER A 27 0.23 34.36 -40.89
N PRO A 28 -0.17 35.41 -41.59
CA PRO A 28 -1.04 36.44 -41.05
C PRO A 28 -2.43 35.91 -40.63
N GLN A 29 -2.79 34.72 -41.08
CA GLN A 29 -4.01 34.04 -40.71
C GLN A 29 -3.90 33.41 -39.34
N GLN A 30 -2.69 33.17 -38.85
CA GLN A 30 -2.45 32.61 -37.51
C GLN A 30 -2.02 33.67 -36.51
N ILE A 31 -1.11 34.54 -36.89
CA ILE A 31 -0.55 35.57 -35.99
C ILE A 31 -0.56 36.93 -36.69
N GLN A 32 -0.89 37.95 -35.89
CA GLN A 32 -0.74 39.33 -36.32
C GLN A 32 0.08 40.06 -35.25
N PHE A 33 1.16 40.68 -35.72
CA PHE A 33 2.07 41.48 -34.89
C PHE A 33 1.61 42.94 -34.81
N GLU A 34 1.89 43.57 -33.67
CA GLU A 34 1.76 45.01 -33.44
C GLU A 34 0.41 45.60 -33.92
N PHE A 35 -0.68 45.08 -33.42
CA PHE A 35 -2.00 45.60 -33.75
C PHE A 35 -2.28 46.92 -33.01
N HIS A 36 -2.61 47.95 -33.78
CA HIS A 36 -2.95 49.26 -33.22
C HIS A 36 -4.43 49.51 -33.41
N ASN A 37 -5.09 49.99 -32.37
CA ASN A 37 -6.46 50.49 -32.41
C ASN A 37 -6.60 51.76 -31.54
N ALA A 38 -7.83 52.30 -31.46
CA ALA A 38 -8.11 53.48 -30.64
C ALA A 38 -7.83 53.29 -29.14
N SER A 39 -7.73 52.02 -28.67
CA SER A 39 -7.51 51.70 -27.28
C SER A 39 -6.03 51.39 -26.93
N GLY A 40 -5.14 51.41 -27.92
CA GLY A 40 -3.72 51.14 -27.73
C GLY A 40 -3.10 50.14 -28.71
N ARG A 41 -1.98 49.53 -28.32
CA ARG A 41 -1.20 48.60 -29.13
C ARG A 41 -1.09 47.25 -28.41
N ALA A 42 -1.57 46.17 -29.06
CA ALA A 42 -1.32 44.81 -28.61
C ALA A 42 -0.10 44.24 -29.38
N ASP A 43 0.79 43.52 -28.70
CA ASP A 43 2.03 43.03 -29.30
C ASP A 43 1.77 41.84 -30.27
N TYR A 44 0.94 40.88 -29.89
CA TYR A 44 0.56 39.75 -30.75
C TYR A 44 -0.93 39.44 -30.63
N LEU A 45 -1.56 39.15 -31.75
CA LEU A 45 -2.90 38.57 -31.82
C LEU A 45 -2.80 37.14 -32.40
N LEU A 46 -3.17 36.18 -31.61
CA LEU A 46 -3.21 34.76 -32.03
C LEU A 46 -4.64 34.45 -32.49
N LYS A 47 -4.75 33.83 -33.66
CA LYS A 47 -6.04 33.65 -34.37
C LYS A 47 -6.41 32.19 -34.53
N ASP A 48 -7.72 31.90 -34.55
CA ASP A 48 -8.26 30.58 -34.85
C ASP A 48 -8.14 30.19 -36.32
N SER A 49 -8.55 28.97 -36.68
CA SER A 49 -8.56 28.45 -38.03
C SER A 49 -9.44 29.25 -39.01
N LEU A 50 -10.35 30.05 -38.49
CA LEU A 50 -11.23 30.97 -39.25
C LEU A 50 -10.72 32.41 -39.27
N GLY A 51 -9.52 32.66 -38.74
CA GLY A 51 -8.90 34.00 -38.68
C GLY A 51 -9.46 34.94 -37.60
N ARG A 52 -10.30 34.47 -36.67
CA ARG A 52 -10.82 35.27 -35.57
C ARG A 52 -9.80 35.30 -34.42
N VAL A 53 -9.69 36.44 -33.70
CA VAL A 53 -8.76 36.57 -32.58
C VAL A 53 -9.17 35.65 -31.43
N LEU A 54 -8.27 34.75 -31.07
CA LEU A 54 -8.42 33.84 -29.90
C LEU A 54 -7.75 34.40 -28.68
N CYS A 55 -6.56 34.98 -28.85
CA CYS A 55 -5.74 35.36 -27.72
C CYS A 55 -4.98 36.66 -28.00
N VAL A 56 -4.95 37.54 -27.02
CA VAL A 56 -4.03 38.67 -26.97
C VAL A 56 -2.81 38.23 -26.18
N LEU A 57 -1.60 38.33 -26.80
CA LEU A 57 -0.36 38.12 -26.09
C LEU A 57 0.35 39.46 -25.94
N GLU A 58 0.62 39.83 -24.70
CA GLU A 58 1.35 41.04 -24.33
C GLU A 58 2.77 40.68 -23.91
N ALA A 59 3.75 41.34 -24.52
CA ALA A 59 5.16 41.12 -24.28
C ALA A 59 5.72 42.17 -23.31
N LYS A 60 6.54 41.72 -22.37
CA LYS A 60 7.32 42.58 -21.47
C LYS A 60 8.81 42.32 -21.60
N ARG A 61 9.63 43.27 -21.16
CA ARG A 61 11.09 43.06 -21.08
C ARG A 61 11.40 41.90 -20.12
N GLU A 62 12.48 41.18 -20.41
CA GLU A 62 12.89 40.00 -19.62
C GLU A 62 13.03 40.28 -18.10
N GLU A 63 13.39 41.51 -17.72
CA GLU A 63 13.63 41.92 -16.33
C GLU A 63 12.32 42.27 -15.58
N LEU A 64 11.19 42.39 -16.27
CA LEU A 64 9.91 42.81 -15.69
C LEU A 64 9.00 41.57 -15.49
N ASP A 65 8.19 41.61 -14.43
CA ASP A 65 7.16 40.62 -14.23
C ASP A 65 6.08 40.75 -15.32
N PRO A 66 5.84 39.73 -16.15
CA PRO A 66 4.82 39.81 -17.20
C PRO A 66 3.42 40.04 -16.64
N TYR A 67 3.16 39.65 -15.39
CA TYR A 67 1.87 39.76 -14.73
C TYR A 67 1.42 41.25 -14.61
N ASP A 68 2.34 42.21 -14.52
CA ASP A 68 2.04 43.63 -14.45
C ASP A 68 1.28 44.16 -15.66
N ALA A 69 1.33 43.44 -16.81
CA ALA A 69 0.58 43.81 -18.02
C ALA A 69 -0.88 43.36 -18.02
N LYS A 70 -1.34 42.66 -16.99
CA LYS A 70 -2.63 41.94 -16.97
C LYS A 70 -3.83 42.83 -17.30
N GLU A 71 -3.98 43.96 -16.68
CA GLU A 71 -5.14 44.87 -16.89
C GLU A 71 -5.07 45.57 -18.26
N GLN A 72 -3.87 45.88 -18.73
CA GLN A 72 -3.66 46.40 -20.07
C GLN A 72 -4.10 45.41 -21.15
N ALA A 73 -3.60 44.17 -21.05
CA ALA A 73 -3.94 43.08 -21.96
C ALA A 73 -5.43 42.75 -21.94
N ARG A 74 -6.07 42.82 -20.75
CA ARG A 74 -7.50 42.64 -20.59
C ARG A 74 -8.29 43.68 -21.38
N GLY A 75 -7.93 44.97 -21.29
CA GLY A 75 -8.59 46.04 -22.05
C GLY A 75 -8.50 45.77 -23.59
N TYR A 76 -7.38 45.24 -24.07
CA TYR A 76 -7.26 44.88 -25.50
C TYR A 76 -8.11 43.65 -25.85
N ALA A 77 -8.11 42.62 -25.02
CA ALA A 77 -8.86 41.39 -25.24
C ALA A 77 -10.37 41.65 -25.26
N GLU A 78 -10.88 42.48 -24.35
CA GLU A 78 -12.29 42.92 -24.31
C GLU A 78 -12.69 43.63 -25.60
N ASN A 79 -11.89 44.59 -26.08
CA ASN A 79 -12.15 45.32 -27.33
C ASN A 79 -12.13 44.41 -28.56
N LEU A 80 -11.28 43.43 -28.58
CA LEU A 80 -11.13 42.48 -29.69
C LEU A 80 -12.05 41.24 -29.55
N ARG A 81 -12.78 41.13 -28.44
CA ARG A 81 -13.58 39.94 -28.08
C ARG A 81 -12.75 38.67 -28.11
N ALA A 82 -11.46 38.78 -27.72
CA ALA A 82 -10.58 37.64 -27.61
C ALA A 82 -10.81 36.98 -26.22
N PRO A 83 -11.10 35.66 -26.18
CA PRO A 83 -11.41 34.97 -24.92
C PRO A 83 -10.19 34.76 -24.01
N PHE A 84 -8.98 34.85 -24.53
CA PHE A 84 -7.77 34.50 -23.81
C PHE A 84 -6.74 35.62 -23.80
N ILE A 85 -5.95 35.64 -22.76
CA ILE A 85 -4.82 36.52 -22.56
C ILE A 85 -3.59 35.69 -22.25
N ILE A 86 -2.46 36.03 -22.85
CA ILE A 86 -1.15 35.54 -22.51
C ILE A 86 -0.27 36.74 -22.16
N LEU A 87 0.44 36.67 -21.03
CA LEU A 87 1.43 37.65 -20.64
C LEU A 87 2.80 36.95 -20.63
N SER A 88 3.79 37.57 -21.27
CA SER A 88 5.10 36.92 -21.43
C SER A 88 6.25 37.91 -21.45
N ASN A 89 7.38 37.52 -20.81
CA ASN A 89 8.67 38.21 -20.98
C ASN A 89 9.69 37.34 -21.75
N GLY A 90 9.19 36.26 -22.40
CA GLY A 90 10.02 35.30 -23.11
C GLY A 90 10.57 34.16 -22.25
N ARG A 91 10.68 34.31 -20.92
CA ARG A 91 11.09 33.28 -19.98
C ARG A 91 9.96 32.75 -19.12
N GLU A 92 9.06 33.65 -18.77
CA GLU A 92 7.89 33.35 -17.98
C GLU A 92 6.63 33.64 -18.76
N HIS A 93 5.67 32.75 -18.66
CA HIS A 93 4.41 32.86 -19.39
C HIS A 93 3.27 32.68 -18.41
N TRP A 94 2.25 33.55 -18.55
CA TRP A 94 1.01 33.51 -17.80
C TRP A 94 -0.16 33.41 -18.77
N PHE A 95 -1.14 32.56 -18.45
CA PHE A 95 -2.35 32.33 -19.25
C PHE A 95 -3.59 32.68 -18.45
N TRP A 96 -4.54 33.35 -19.07
CA TRP A 96 -5.81 33.73 -18.50
C TRP A 96 -6.97 33.50 -19.47
N ASN A 97 -7.90 32.60 -19.06
CA ASN A 97 -9.19 32.45 -19.74
C ASN A 97 -10.21 33.30 -19.00
N TYR A 98 -10.23 34.61 -19.27
CA TYR A 98 -11.03 35.56 -18.51
C TYR A 98 -12.52 35.53 -18.85
N GLU A 99 -12.95 34.85 -19.94
CA GLU A 99 -14.38 34.61 -20.23
C GLU A 99 -15.01 33.70 -19.15
N ARG A 100 -14.23 32.91 -18.46
CA ARG A 100 -14.74 32.02 -17.44
C ARG A 100 -14.74 32.65 -16.06
N ALA A 101 -15.91 32.71 -15.45
CA ALA A 101 -16.09 33.28 -14.12
C ALA A 101 -15.35 32.51 -13.00
N ASP A 102 -15.05 31.22 -13.21
CA ASP A 102 -14.28 30.40 -12.29
C ASP A 102 -12.76 30.57 -12.41
N GLN A 103 -12.26 31.18 -13.50
CA GLN A 103 -10.85 31.55 -13.70
C GLN A 103 -10.64 33.05 -13.49
N ARG A 104 -10.69 33.44 -12.21
CA ARG A 104 -10.65 34.85 -11.83
C ARG A 104 -9.31 35.55 -12.09
N ASP A 105 -8.24 34.76 -12.33
CA ASP A 105 -6.89 35.29 -12.44
C ASP A 105 -6.02 34.53 -13.43
N ALA A 106 -4.94 35.18 -13.91
CA ALA A 106 -3.93 34.56 -14.73
C ALA A 106 -3.08 33.59 -13.89
N TYR A 107 -2.69 32.47 -14.46
CA TYR A 107 -1.80 31.50 -13.84
C TYR A 107 -0.59 31.20 -14.72
N ARG A 108 0.52 30.88 -14.08
CA ARG A 108 1.78 30.57 -14.74
C ARG A 108 1.70 29.27 -15.52
N ILE A 109 2.23 29.28 -16.75
CA ILE A 109 2.38 28.12 -17.63
C ILE A 109 3.83 27.97 -18.09
N GLU A 110 4.27 26.73 -18.35
CA GLU A 110 5.66 26.46 -18.76
C GLU A 110 5.88 26.55 -20.27
N ARG A 111 4.84 26.41 -21.05
CA ARG A 111 4.86 26.47 -22.52
C ARG A 111 3.61 27.15 -23.02
N LEU A 112 3.74 27.88 -24.11
CA LEU A 112 2.59 28.52 -24.75
C LEU A 112 1.63 27.46 -25.32
N PRO A 113 0.29 27.70 -25.28
CA PRO A 113 -0.68 26.82 -25.91
C PRO A 113 -0.58 26.85 -27.43
N SER A 114 -0.88 25.70 -28.05
CA SER A 114 -1.06 25.65 -29.51
C SER A 114 -2.42 26.26 -29.94
N ARG A 115 -2.60 26.44 -31.24
CA ARG A 115 -3.91 26.85 -31.78
C ARG A 115 -5.00 25.83 -31.42
N ASP A 116 -4.73 24.55 -31.58
CA ASP A 116 -5.67 23.47 -31.25
C ASP A 116 -6.07 23.50 -29.79
N ASP A 117 -5.13 23.77 -28.89
CA ASP A 117 -5.43 23.92 -27.45
C ASP A 117 -6.40 25.08 -27.20
N LEU A 118 -6.11 26.25 -27.75
CA LEU A 118 -6.96 27.44 -27.59
C LEU A 118 -8.34 27.27 -28.21
N GLU A 119 -8.43 26.70 -29.42
CA GLU A 119 -9.71 26.40 -30.04
C GLU A 119 -10.56 25.45 -29.23
N ARG A 120 -9.95 24.41 -28.64
CA ARG A 120 -10.59 23.43 -27.80
C ARG A 120 -11.07 24.02 -26.46
N VAL A 121 -10.25 24.87 -25.82
CA VAL A 121 -10.65 25.61 -24.62
C VAL A 121 -11.81 26.57 -24.94
N ARG A 122 -11.78 27.23 -26.13
CA ARG A 122 -12.88 28.10 -26.55
C ARG A 122 -14.18 27.34 -26.78
N LEU A 123 -14.12 26.15 -27.37
CA LEU A 123 -15.30 25.31 -27.57
C LEU A 123 -15.96 24.97 -26.22
N LYS A 124 -15.17 24.72 -25.18
CA LYS A 124 -15.66 24.52 -23.82
C LYS A 124 -16.30 25.78 -23.22
N ASN A 125 -15.79 26.98 -23.55
CA ASN A 125 -16.43 28.22 -23.13
C ASN A 125 -17.80 28.44 -23.81
N LEU A 126 -17.89 28.11 -25.11
CA LEU A 126 -19.13 28.27 -25.90
C LEU A 126 -20.17 27.18 -25.64
N GLN A 127 -19.72 26.00 -25.33
CA GLN A 127 -20.56 24.86 -24.98
C GLN A 127 -20.10 24.31 -23.62
N PRO A 128 -20.51 24.95 -22.52
CA PRO A 128 -20.02 24.59 -21.21
C PRO A 128 -20.32 23.12 -20.93
N PRO A 129 -19.35 22.38 -20.36
CA PRO A 129 -19.57 21.01 -19.96
C PRO A 129 -20.69 20.94 -18.91
N ARG A 130 -21.36 19.80 -18.87
CA ARG A 130 -22.35 19.55 -17.82
C ARG A 130 -21.66 19.40 -16.46
N PRO A 131 -22.26 19.87 -15.34
CA PRO A 131 -21.72 19.60 -14.02
C PRO A 131 -21.51 18.09 -13.82
N LEU A 132 -20.41 17.71 -13.16
CA LEU A 132 -20.13 16.30 -12.87
C LEU A 132 -21.23 15.66 -12.02
N GLN A 133 -21.84 16.43 -11.10
CA GLN A 133 -22.92 15.97 -10.25
C GLN A 133 -24.20 15.57 -11.01
N THR A 134 -24.37 16.06 -12.24
CA THR A 134 -25.54 15.70 -13.08
C THR A 134 -25.43 14.31 -13.70
N GLU A 135 -24.23 13.74 -13.75
CA GLU A 135 -23.99 12.39 -14.25
C GLU A 135 -23.99 11.40 -13.08
N VAL A 136 -25.11 10.75 -12.87
CA VAL A 136 -25.24 9.70 -11.84
C VAL A 136 -24.53 8.45 -12.34
N VAL A 137 -23.64 7.93 -11.53
CA VAL A 137 -22.99 6.65 -11.83
C VAL A 137 -24.00 5.53 -11.56
N ASP A 138 -24.48 4.89 -12.61
CA ASP A 138 -25.34 3.72 -12.48
C ASP A 138 -24.49 2.46 -12.28
N PRO A 139 -24.48 1.84 -11.08
CA PRO A 139 -23.74 0.61 -10.84
C PRO A 139 -24.18 -0.54 -11.76
N SER A 140 -25.42 -0.53 -12.24
CA SER A 140 -25.96 -1.56 -13.12
C SER A 140 -25.29 -1.56 -14.50
N TYR A 141 -24.80 -0.42 -14.95
CA TYR A 141 -24.04 -0.32 -16.20
C TYR A 141 -22.79 -1.20 -16.20
N LEU A 142 -22.01 -1.18 -15.13
CA LEU A 142 -20.80 -2.01 -15.03
C LEU A 142 -21.14 -3.50 -14.99
N HIS A 143 -22.22 -3.85 -14.32
CA HIS A 143 -22.73 -5.23 -14.27
C HIS A 143 -23.16 -5.74 -15.66
N GLN A 144 -23.70 -4.86 -16.51
CA GLN A 144 -24.02 -5.22 -17.91
C GLN A 144 -22.76 -5.48 -18.75
N LEU A 145 -21.67 -4.76 -18.47
CA LEU A 145 -20.39 -4.98 -19.16
C LEU A 145 -19.72 -6.30 -18.71
N LYS A 146 -19.78 -6.60 -17.42
CA LYS A 146 -19.24 -7.82 -16.84
C LYS A 146 -19.97 -8.13 -15.53
N PRO A 147 -20.60 -9.33 -15.38
CA PRO A 147 -21.46 -9.67 -14.22
C PRO A 147 -20.81 -9.46 -12.85
N ASP A 148 -19.49 -9.67 -12.74
CA ASP A 148 -18.74 -9.52 -11.49
C ASP A 148 -18.24 -8.09 -11.23
N LEU A 149 -18.52 -7.15 -12.13
CA LEU A 149 -18.04 -5.78 -12.05
C LEU A 149 -19.13 -4.87 -11.48
N THR A 150 -18.88 -4.38 -10.27
CA THR A 150 -19.79 -3.42 -9.61
C THR A 150 -19.01 -2.36 -8.86
N LEU A 151 -19.56 -1.16 -8.80
CA LEU A 151 -19.07 -0.12 -7.90
C LEU A 151 -19.68 -0.30 -6.52
N ARG A 152 -18.83 -0.18 -5.52
CA ARG A 152 -19.21 -0.23 -4.11
C ARG A 152 -19.61 1.15 -3.62
N GLY A 153 -20.45 1.23 -2.59
CA GLY A 153 -20.96 2.50 -2.07
C GLY A 153 -19.87 3.52 -1.73
N TYR A 154 -18.76 3.11 -1.15
CA TYR A 154 -17.64 4.02 -0.86
C TYR A 154 -16.95 4.56 -2.13
N GLN A 155 -16.91 3.81 -3.22
CA GLN A 155 -16.36 4.28 -4.50
C GLN A 155 -17.26 5.36 -5.11
N ILE A 156 -18.58 5.18 -5.00
CA ILE A 156 -19.55 6.17 -5.43
C ILE A 156 -19.40 7.45 -4.57
N ARG A 157 -19.31 7.32 -3.24
CA ARG A 157 -19.05 8.46 -2.35
C ARG A 157 -17.77 9.21 -2.71
N ALA A 158 -16.68 8.49 -3.02
CA ALA A 158 -15.42 9.11 -3.45
C ALA A 158 -15.59 9.93 -4.74
N MET A 159 -16.34 9.42 -5.70
CA MET A 159 -16.63 10.11 -6.96
C MET A 159 -17.53 11.35 -6.74
N ASP A 160 -18.47 11.28 -5.82
CA ASP A 160 -19.37 12.38 -5.52
C ASP A 160 -18.66 13.50 -4.76
N GLU A 161 -17.72 13.19 -3.85
CA GLU A 161 -16.88 14.21 -3.20
C GLU A 161 -15.99 14.95 -4.22
N ILE A 162 -15.45 14.25 -5.22
CA ILE A 162 -14.72 14.89 -6.32
C ILE A 162 -15.67 15.77 -7.14
N ALA A 163 -16.85 15.27 -7.52
CA ALA A 163 -17.81 16.01 -8.32
C ALA A 163 -18.27 17.28 -7.60
N LYS A 164 -18.60 17.20 -6.33
CA LYS A 164 -18.95 18.34 -5.50
C LYS A 164 -17.83 19.36 -5.40
N GLY A 165 -16.60 18.94 -5.09
CA GLY A 165 -15.47 19.85 -5.03
C GLY A 165 -15.14 20.48 -6.39
N PHE A 166 -15.34 19.77 -7.50
CA PHE A 166 -15.12 20.25 -8.85
C PHE A 166 -16.17 21.31 -9.26
N ASP A 167 -17.46 20.99 -9.08
CA ASP A 167 -18.56 21.83 -9.52
C ASP A 167 -18.80 23.02 -8.59
N ASP A 168 -18.88 22.79 -7.26
CA ASP A 168 -19.29 23.81 -6.29
C ASP A 168 -18.12 24.74 -5.90
N SER A 169 -16.92 24.19 -5.74
CA SER A 169 -15.76 24.92 -5.25
C SER A 169 -14.73 25.27 -6.33
N GLY A 170 -14.94 24.85 -7.56
CA GLY A 170 -14.00 25.06 -8.66
C GLY A 170 -12.65 24.37 -8.48
N ARG A 171 -12.55 23.39 -7.58
CA ARG A 171 -11.28 22.65 -7.33
C ARG A 171 -10.85 21.89 -8.56
N ARG A 172 -9.52 21.87 -8.78
CA ARG A 172 -8.89 21.14 -9.90
C ARG A 172 -7.80 20.18 -9.45
N LYS A 173 -7.64 20.02 -8.12
CA LYS A 173 -6.70 19.07 -7.52
C LYS A 173 -7.41 18.28 -6.43
N PHE A 174 -7.26 16.97 -6.45
CA PHE A 174 -7.96 16.04 -5.56
C PHE A 174 -7.02 14.93 -5.13
N LEU A 175 -7.10 14.50 -3.88
CA LEU A 175 -6.34 13.38 -3.33
C LEU A 175 -7.30 12.35 -2.74
N LEU A 176 -7.22 11.13 -3.24
CA LEU A 176 -7.91 9.97 -2.69
C LEU A 176 -6.92 9.10 -1.91
N GLU A 177 -7.07 9.06 -0.60
CA GLU A 177 -6.32 8.18 0.28
C GLU A 177 -7.12 6.89 0.48
N MET A 178 -6.69 5.80 -0.17
CA MET A 178 -7.46 4.55 -0.16
C MET A 178 -6.55 3.35 0.02
N ALA A 179 -6.95 2.42 0.88
CA ALA A 179 -6.19 1.20 1.15
C ALA A 179 -5.94 0.36 -0.12
N THR A 180 -4.86 -0.43 -0.10
CA THR A 180 -4.59 -1.39 -1.17
C THR A 180 -5.69 -2.46 -1.22
N GLY A 181 -6.17 -2.79 -2.43
CA GLY A 181 -7.22 -3.81 -2.60
C GLY A 181 -8.65 -3.27 -2.60
N THR A 182 -8.85 -1.97 -2.42
CA THR A 182 -10.18 -1.30 -2.45
C THR A 182 -10.69 -1.00 -3.87
N GLY A 183 -10.05 -1.51 -4.92
CA GLY A 183 -10.52 -1.31 -6.30
C GLY A 183 -10.30 0.09 -6.85
N LYS A 184 -9.17 0.73 -6.50
CA LYS A 184 -8.78 2.08 -7.00
C LYS A 184 -8.83 2.19 -8.52
N THR A 185 -8.39 1.17 -9.25
CA THR A 185 -8.36 1.17 -10.73
C THR A 185 -9.77 1.23 -11.32
N LEU A 186 -10.71 0.46 -10.78
CA LEU A 186 -12.11 0.50 -11.22
C LEU A 186 -12.77 1.84 -10.91
N LEU A 187 -12.53 2.37 -9.70
CA LEU A 187 -12.97 3.72 -9.33
C LEU A 187 -12.45 4.76 -10.33
N CYS A 188 -11.16 4.69 -10.70
CA CYS A 188 -10.57 5.60 -11.68
C CYS A 188 -11.23 5.46 -13.05
N ALA A 189 -11.47 4.24 -13.53
CA ALA A 189 -12.14 4.01 -14.80
C ALA A 189 -13.54 4.65 -14.82
N ALA A 190 -14.33 4.44 -13.78
CA ALA A 190 -15.67 5.03 -13.64
C ALA A 190 -15.62 6.57 -13.52
N LEU A 191 -14.67 7.10 -12.77
CA LEU A 191 -14.47 8.54 -12.62
C LEU A 191 -14.04 9.19 -13.93
N ILE A 192 -13.07 8.61 -14.65
CA ILE A 192 -12.66 9.05 -15.98
C ILE A 192 -13.86 9.06 -16.93
N ARG A 193 -14.66 8.00 -16.94
CA ARG A 193 -15.89 7.94 -17.73
C ARG A 193 -16.85 9.08 -17.41
N ARG A 194 -17.06 9.39 -16.12
CA ARG A 194 -17.89 10.53 -15.67
C ARG A 194 -17.41 11.86 -16.24
N PHE A 195 -16.09 12.11 -16.22
CA PHE A 195 -15.49 13.31 -16.81
C PHE A 195 -15.67 13.38 -18.32
N LEU A 196 -15.52 12.25 -19.03
CA LEU A 196 -15.69 12.18 -20.49
C LEU A 196 -17.17 12.36 -20.90
N LEU A 197 -18.10 11.70 -20.23
CA LEU A 197 -19.55 11.81 -20.51
C LEU A 197 -20.08 13.22 -20.28
N THR A 198 -19.58 13.94 -19.29
CA THR A 198 -19.98 15.31 -18.98
C THR A 198 -19.23 16.35 -19.82
N ARG A 199 -18.26 15.91 -20.66
CA ARG A 199 -17.35 16.75 -21.45
C ARG A 199 -16.44 17.66 -20.62
N ASN A 200 -16.25 17.35 -19.33
CA ASN A 200 -15.25 18.04 -18.50
C ASN A 200 -13.82 17.60 -18.85
N ALA A 201 -13.66 16.46 -19.48
CA ALA A 201 -12.43 16.03 -20.14
C ALA A 201 -12.75 15.44 -21.52
N GLU A 202 -11.81 15.61 -22.46
CA GLU A 202 -11.79 14.97 -23.78
C GLU A 202 -10.56 14.08 -23.91
N ARG A 203 -9.44 14.48 -23.30
CA ARG A 203 -8.18 13.74 -23.27
C ARG A 203 -7.72 13.54 -21.84
N VAL A 204 -7.42 12.30 -21.48
CA VAL A 204 -7.06 11.87 -20.13
C VAL A 204 -5.70 11.20 -20.13
N LEU A 205 -4.84 11.58 -19.21
CA LEU A 205 -3.58 10.90 -18.91
C LEU A 205 -3.70 10.14 -17.60
N PHE A 206 -3.51 8.83 -17.65
CA PHE A 206 -3.44 7.97 -16.48
C PHE A 206 -2.00 7.52 -16.24
N ILE A 207 -1.42 7.96 -15.14
CA ILE A 207 -0.01 7.72 -14.81
C ILE A 207 0.09 6.58 -13.83
N VAL A 208 0.93 5.60 -14.14
CA VAL A 208 1.25 4.45 -13.29
C VAL A 208 2.77 4.35 -13.05
N ASP A 209 3.15 3.64 -12.01
CA ASP A 209 4.56 3.48 -11.63
C ASP A 209 5.34 2.54 -12.59
N ARG A 210 4.72 1.40 -12.99
CA ARG A 210 5.39 0.34 -13.77
C ARG A 210 4.55 -0.09 -14.97
N ILE A 211 5.23 -0.63 -15.98
CA ILE A 211 4.59 -1.09 -17.22
C ILE A 211 3.63 -2.29 -16.98
N GLU A 212 3.92 -3.14 -16.01
CA GLU A 212 3.05 -4.26 -15.62
C GLU A 212 1.72 -3.73 -15.07
N LEU A 213 1.77 -2.64 -14.28
CA LEU A 213 0.56 -1.95 -13.80
C LEU A 213 -0.21 -1.33 -14.96
N ALA A 214 0.47 -0.75 -15.95
CA ALA A 214 -0.18 -0.23 -17.14
C ALA A 214 -0.97 -1.34 -17.87
N LYS A 215 -0.37 -2.52 -18.05
CA LYS A 215 -1.04 -3.67 -18.68
C LYS A 215 -2.26 -4.14 -17.87
N GLN A 216 -2.14 -4.22 -16.55
CA GLN A 216 -3.23 -4.61 -15.67
C GLN A 216 -4.36 -3.56 -15.66
N THR A 217 -4.02 -2.27 -15.63
CA THR A 217 -4.98 -1.18 -15.74
C THR A 217 -5.78 -1.27 -17.04
N MET A 218 -5.12 -1.64 -18.14
CA MET A 218 -5.78 -1.80 -19.43
C MET A 218 -6.81 -2.94 -19.44
N GLU A 219 -6.69 -3.97 -18.58
CA GLU A 219 -7.71 -5.02 -18.47
C GLU A 219 -9.07 -4.42 -18.02
N ASP A 220 -9.06 -3.51 -17.03
CA ASP A 220 -10.26 -2.83 -16.54
C ASP A 220 -10.70 -1.70 -17.50
N PHE A 221 -9.74 -0.92 -18.03
CA PHE A 221 -10.04 0.21 -18.91
C PHE A 221 -10.64 -0.23 -20.26
N ASN A 222 -10.19 -1.34 -20.83
CA ASN A 222 -10.77 -1.91 -22.04
C ASN A 222 -12.22 -2.37 -21.85
N VAL A 223 -12.64 -2.64 -20.62
CA VAL A 223 -14.04 -2.97 -20.31
C VAL A 223 -14.85 -1.69 -20.11
N VAL A 224 -14.42 -0.80 -19.22
CA VAL A 224 -15.21 0.36 -18.76
C VAL A 224 -15.13 1.54 -19.74
N LEU A 225 -14.00 1.69 -20.43
CA LEU A 225 -13.67 2.84 -21.29
C LEU A 225 -13.45 2.45 -22.76
N SER A 226 -13.95 1.28 -23.22
CA SER A 226 -13.72 0.76 -24.57
C SER A 226 -14.09 1.76 -25.68
N GLU A 227 -15.17 2.50 -25.51
CA GLU A 227 -15.65 3.52 -26.46
C GLU A 227 -14.67 4.72 -26.60
N TYR A 228 -13.78 4.94 -25.60
CA TYR A 228 -12.77 6.01 -25.59
C TYR A 228 -11.39 5.55 -26.02
N LYS A 229 -11.25 4.30 -26.49
CA LYS A 229 -10.04 3.68 -27.04
C LYS A 229 -8.81 3.88 -26.16
N PRO A 230 -8.78 3.35 -24.92
CA PRO A 230 -7.63 3.50 -24.05
C PRO A 230 -6.39 2.84 -24.68
N VAL A 231 -5.23 3.48 -24.57
CA VAL A 231 -3.96 2.99 -25.13
C VAL A 231 -2.82 3.13 -24.14
N ILE A 232 -1.80 2.24 -24.25
CA ILE A 232 -0.55 2.41 -23.52
C ILE A 232 0.39 3.30 -24.36
N TYR A 233 0.80 4.43 -23.80
CA TYR A 233 1.65 5.44 -24.46
C TYR A 233 2.85 4.86 -25.21
N LYS A 234 3.64 4.01 -24.52
CA LYS A 234 4.85 3.41 -25.12
C LYS A 234 4.57 2.59 -26.39
N THR A 235 3.43 1.93 -26.47
CA THR A 235 3.01 1.14 -27.63
C THR A 235 2.37 2.05 -28.67
N ALA A 236 1.38 2.86 -28.27
CA ALA A 236 0.60 3.71 -29.15
C ALA A 236 1.43 4.75 -29.90
N ARG A 237 2.52 5.24 -29.28
CA ARG A 237 3.48 6.11 -29.94
C ARG A 237 4.14 5.45 -31.16
N ARG A 238 4.39 4.14 -31.10
CA ARG A 238 5.02 3.41 -32.23
C ARG A 238 4.03 3.06 -33.33
N THR A 239 2.77 2.83 -32.94
CA THR A 239 1.70 2.42 -33.89
C THR A 239 0.90 3.59 -34.45
N GLY A 240 1.08 4.81 -33.94
CA GLY A 240 0.31 6.00 -34.33
C GLY A 240 -1.08 6.08 -33.69
N GLU A 241 -1.43 5.17 -32.81
CA GLU A 241 -2.76 5.08 -32.16
C GLU A 241 -3.07 6.19 -31.15
N LEU A 242 -2.07 7.03 -30.79
CA LEU A 242 -2.27 8.19 -29.91
C LEU A 242 -3.30 9.17 -30.48
N ILE A 243 -3.35 9.35 -31.79
CA ILE A 243 -4.21 10.30 -32.55
C ILE A 243 -5.64 9.78 -32.45
N GLY A 244 -6.21 9.16 -31.84
CA GLY A 244 -7.61 8.72 -31.82
C GLY A 244 -8.05 8.22 -30.44
N SER A 245 -7.14 8.30 -29.50
CA SER A 245 -7.35 7.87 -28.13
C SER A 245 -7.75 9.04 -27.25
N SER A 246 -8.80 8.88 -26.48
CA SER A 246 -9.16 9.82 -25.42
C SER A 246 -8.48 9.48 -24.07
N VAL A 247 -7.95 8.27 -23.91
CA VAL A 247 -7.36 7.82 -22.63
C VAL A 247 -5.99 7.21 -22.87
N VAL A 248 -4.96 7.87 -22.34
CA VAL A 248 -3.56 7.44 -22.48
C VAL A 248 -3.05 6.96 -21.13
N VAL A 249 -2.62 5.70 -21.06
CA VAL A 249 -1.97 5.11 -19.89
C VAL A 249 -0.45 5.16 -20.08
N ALA A 250 0.26 5.81 -19.17
CA ALA A 250 1.71 6.00 -19.30
C ALA A 250 2.43 5.70 -17.99
N THR A 251 3.69 5.28 -18.07
CA THR A 251 4.59 5.32 -16.90
C THR A 251 5.34 6.65 -16.88
N ILE A 252 5.65 7.16 -15.70
CA ILE A 252 6.49 8.37 -15.55
C ILE A 252 7.78 8.24 -16.36
N GLN A 253 8.44 7.09 -16.27
CA GLN A 253 9.69 6.84 -16.99
C GLN A 253 9.53 6.96 -18.52
N SER A 254 8.40 6.48 -19.07
CA SER A 254 8.15 6.57 -20.52
C SER A 254 7.93 8.00 -21.00
N LEU A 255 7.38 8.86 -20.17
CA LEU A 255 7.18 10.28 -20.45
C LEU A 255 8.47 11.08 -20.27
N MET A 256 9.28 10.74 -19.26
CA MET A 256 10.53 11.44 -18.96
C MET A 256 11.68 11.12 -19.91
N THR A 257 11.67 9.94 -20.55
CA THR A 257 12.71 9.56 -21.51
C THR A 257 12.89 10.65 -22.55
N ASP A 258 14.08 11.25 -22.65
CA ASP A 258 14.42 12.35 -23.55
C ASP A 258 13.47 13.58 -23.41
N ARG A 259 12.83 13.76 -22.25
CA ARG A 259 11.82 14.79 -22.01
C ARG A 259 10.67 14.80 -23.02
N ARG A 260 10.28 13.63 -23.55
CA ARG A 260 9.28 13.46 -24.60
C ARG A 260 7.94 14.10 -24.30
N TYR A 261 7.55 14.15 -23.02
CA TYR A 261 6.30 14.81 -22.64
C TYR A 261 6.26 16.29 -23.05
N ARG A 262 7.42 16.98 -23.14
CA ARG A 262 7.52 18.37 -23.59
C ARG A 262 7.54 18.50 -25.10
N GLU A 263 8.02 17.48 -25.81
CA GLU A 263 8.12 17.49 -27.26
C GLU A 263 6.80 17.06 -27.91
N GLU A 264 6.14 16.06 -27.37
CA GLU A 264 4.96 15.43 -27.96
C GLU A 264 3.63 16.03 -27.48
N PHE A 265 3.62 16.74 -26.34
CA PHE A 265 2.40 17.29 -25.75
C PHE A 265 2.57 18.77 -25.38
N THR A 266 1.46 19.50 -25.48
CA THR A 266 1.36 20.85 -24.89
C THR A 266 0.86 20.74 -23.43
N PRO A 267 1.02 21.79 -22.60
CA PRO A 267 0.45 21.83 -21.26
C PRO A 267 -1.06 21.61 -21.20
N PHE A 268 -1.78 21.98 -22.24
CA PHE A 268 -3.24 21.88 -22.35
C PHE A 268 -3.72 20.61 -23.06
N TYR A 269 -2.81 19.71 -23.44
CA TYR A 269 -3.17 18.52 -24.21
C TYR A 269 -4.12 17.60 -23.43
N PHE A 270 -3.87 17.37 -22.14
CA PHE A 270 -4.71 16.56 -21.29
C PHE A 270 -5.57 17.43 -20.35
N ASP A 271 -6.87 17.20 -20.34
CA ASP A 271 -7.84 17.90 -19.48
C ASP A 271 -7.90 17.30 -18.08
N LEU A 272 -7.57 16.02 -17.96
CA LEU A 272 -7.54 15.25 -16.71
C LEU A 272 -6.26 14.42 -16.63
N VAL A 273 -5.56 14.56 -15.52
CA VAL A 273 -4.36 13.77 -15.19
C VAL A 273 -4.62 13.01 -13.91
N VAL A 274 -4.64 11.68 -13.99
CA VAL A 274 -4.85 10.79 -12.87
C VAL A 274 -3.55 10.08 -12.53
N ASN A 275 -3.10 10.18 -11.29
CA ASN A 275 -1.87 9.56 -10.81
C ASN A 275 -2.18 8.42 -9.87
N ASP A 276 -1.95 7.19 -10.28
CA ASP A 276 -1.90 6.06 -9.36
C ASP A 276 -0.57 6.06 -8.61
N GLU A 277 -0.59 5.66 -7.34
CA GLU A 277 0.53 5.77 -6.40
C GLU A 277 1.13 7.20 -6.36
N ALA A 278 0.25 8.18 -6.21
CA ALA A 278 0.55 9.62 -6.31
C ALA A 278 1.72 10.09 -5.43
N HIS A 279 1.99 9.40 -4.31
CA HIS A 279 3.11 9.69 -3.43
C HIS A 279 4.49 9.51 -4.09
N ARG A 280 4.58 8.80 -5.22
CA ARG A 280 5.81 8.61 -6.02
C ARG A 280 5.99 9.70 -7.06
N SER A 281 4.89 10.27 -7.55
CA SER A 281 4.89 11.24 -8.67
C SER A 281 5.17 12.68 -8.23
N ILE A 282 5.34 12.94 -6.94
CA ILE A 282 5.54 14.29 -6.39
C ILE A 282 7.01 14.68 -6.19
N TYR A 283 7.95 13.84 -6.60
CA TYR A 283 9.40 14.07 -6.40
C TYR A 283 10.16 14.21 -7.71
N GLY A 284 11.22 15.01 -7.66
CA GLY A 284 12.20 15.15 -8.75
C GLY A 284 11.53 15.40 -10.10
N ASP A 285 12.08 14.78 -11.12
CA ASP A 285 11.63 14.92 -12.50
C ASP A 285 10.18 14.43 -12.72
N ALA A 286 9.72 13.44 -11.92
CA ALA A 286 8.33 12.96 -12.00
C ALA A 286 7.32 14.07 -11.69
N ARG A 287 7.65 14.93 -10.74
CA ARG A 287 6.85 16.11 -10.40
C ARG A 287 6.75 17.08 -11.57
N GLU A 288 7.87 17.32 -12.29
CA GLU A 288 7.86 18.20 -13.46
C GLU A 288 6.87 17.71 -14.52
N VAL A 289 6.81 16.40 -14.78
CA VAL A 289 5.85 15.83 -15.75
C VAL A 289 4.42 16.12 -15.33
N VAL A 290 4.08 15.89 -14.06
CA VAL A 290 2.70 16.10 -13.57
C VAL A 290 2.34 17.59 -13.51
N GLN A 291 3.30 18.46 -13.17
CA GLN A 291 3.09 19.91 -13.13
C GLN A 291 2.99 20.54 -14.50
N PHE A 292 3.62 19.94 -15.51
CA PHE A 292 3.57 20.43 -16.86
C PHE A 292 2.13 20.53 -17.41
N PHE A 293 1.31 19.53 -17.17
CA PHE A 293 -0.07 19.50 -17.65
C PHE A 293 -0.99 20.37 -16.79
N GLN A 294 -1.79 21.23 -17.42
CA GLN A 294 -2.69 22.19 -16.74
C GLN A 294 -4.09 21.65 -16.45
N GLY A 295 -4.38 20.41 -16.82
CA GLY A 295 -5.65 19.74 -16.57
C GLY A 295 -5.93 19.52 -15.08
N THR A 296 -7.15 19.08 -14.79
CA THR A 296 -7.54 18.61 -13.44
C THR A 296 -6.65 17.46 -13.02
N ARG A 297 -6.18 17.47 -11.78
CA ARG A 297 -5.26 16.46 -11.24
C ARG A 297 -5.91 15.66 -10.12
N ILE A 298 -5.88 14.34 -10.25
CA ILE A 298 -6.40 13.42 -9.23
C ILE A 298 -5.28 12.46 -8.84
N GLY A 299 -4.92 12.46 -7.57
CA GLY A 299 -3.94 11.54 -7.01
C GLY A 299 -4.63 10.43 -6.22
N LEU A 300 -4.18 9.19 -6.41
CA LEU A 300 -4.60 8.04 -5.60
C LEU A 300 -3.40 7.46 -4.91
N THR A 301 -3.53 7.17 -3.63
CA THR A 301 -2.47 6.50 -2.86
C THR A 301 -3.03 5.82 -1.63
N ALA A 302 -2.39 4.74 -1.20
CA ALA A 302 -2.64 4.14 0.11
C ALA A 302 -1.70 4.73 1.20
N THR A 303 -0.66 5.46 0.78
CA THR A 303 0.45 5.88 1.65
C THR A 303 0.89 7.30 1.30
N PRO A 304 0.04 8.32 1.55
CA PRO A 304 0.43 9.71 1.33
C PRO A 304 1.60 10.09 2.24
N LYS A 305 2.57 10.84 1.72
CA LYS A 305 3.71 11.34 2.50
C LYS A 305 3.34 12.69 3.12
N ALA A 306 3.31 12.75 4.44
CA ALA A 306 2.87 13.89 5.21
C ALA A 306 4.07 14.57 5.90
N TYR A 307 4.83 15.37 5.16
CA TYR A 307 6.01 16.09 5.70
C TYR A 307 5.66 17.28 6.60
N LEU A 308 4.41 17.75 6.56
CA LEU A 308 3.90 18.86 7.37
C LEU A 308 2.98 18.41 8.52
N LYS A 309 2.68 17.12 8.62
CA LYS A 309 1.87 16.59 9.72
C LYS A 309 2.60 16.83 11.05
N ASN A 310 1.88 17.37 12.04
CA ASN A 310 2.42 17.68 13.37
C ASN A 310 3.60 18.69 13.38
N VAL A 311 3.74 19.50 12.34
CA VAL A 311 4.72 20.60 12.28
C VAL A 311 4.01 21.91 12.55
N ASN A 312 4.55 22.72 13.48
CA ASN A 312 4.13 24.10 13.59
C ASN A 312 4.69 24.89 12.39
N VAL A 313 3.81 25.17 11.42
CA VAL A 313 4.19 25.78 10.14
C VAL A 313 4.72 27.20 10.34
N ASP A 314 4.10 27.98 11.22
CA ASP A 314 4.48 29.36 11.48
C ASP A 314 5.86 29.43 12.15
N GLN A 315 6.09 28.60 13.17
CA GLN A 315 7.38 28.51 13.84
C GLN A 315 8.48 28.05 12.88
N LEU A 316 8.22 27.03 12.05
CA LEU A 316 9.20 26.55 11.07
C LEU A 316 9.47 27.59 9.98
N ALA A 317 8.48 28.40 9.61
CA ALA A 317 8.65 29.49 8.64
C ALA A 317 9.59 30.57 9.16
N GLU A 318 9.54 30.86 10.47
CA GLU A 318 10.43 31.81 11.10
C GLU A 318 11.84 31.28 11.34
N GLU A 319 11.95 30.00 11.78
CA GLU A 319 13.24 29.36 12.13
C GLU A 319 14.04 28.90 10.91
N ASP A 320 13.38 28.23 9.94
CA ASP A 320 14.01 27.71 8.72
C ASP A 320 13.04 27.70 7.52
N PRO A 321 12.89 28.85 6.85
CA PRO A 321 12.01 28.97 5.68
C PRO A 321 12.33 28.01 4.55
N LYS A 322 13.62 27.65 4.34
CA LYS A 322 14.03 26.69 3.30
C LYS A 322 13.63 25.27 3.64
N ALA A 323 13.68 24.89 4.91
CA ALA A 323 13.19 23.60 5.36
C ALA A 323 11.67 23.52 5.22
N LEU A 324 10.94 24.60 5.50
CA LEU A 324 9.49 24.65 5.27
C LEU A 324 9.17 24.49 3.78
N GLU A 325 9.81 25.26 2.91
CA GLU A 325 9.61 25.14 1.47
C GLU A 325 9.90 23.71 0.97
N ALA A 326 11.03 23.12 1.39
CA ALA A 326 11.38 21.76 1.03
C ALA A 326 10.36 20.73 1.50
N ARG A 327 9.74 20.92 2.69
CA ARG A 327 8.67 20.06 3.21
C ARG A 327 7.37 20.24 2.41
N GLN A 328 6.98 21.48 2.15
CA GLN A 328 5.79 21.80 1.34
C GLN A 328 5.87 21.18 -0.05
N LEU A 329 7.04 21.29 -0.67
CA LEU A 329 7.30 20.72 -2.00
C LEU A 329 7.19 19.21 -2.05
N ARG A 330 7.41 18.52 -0.94
CA ARG A 330 7.43 17.03 -0.84
C ARG A 330 6.19 16.45 -0.17
N ASP A 331 5.31 17.29 0.36
CA ASP A 331 4.08 16.83 1.01
C ASP A 331 2.99 16.48 -0.01
N THR A 332 2.48 15.25 0.07
CA THR A 332 1.48 14.74 -0.88
C THR A 332 0.16 15.52 -0.78
N TYR A 333 -0.27 15.85 0.42
CA TYR A 333 -1.53 16.58 0.64
C TYR A 333 -1.47 17.98 0.04
N ARG A 334 -0.40 18.73 0.34
CA ARG A 334 -0.19 20.09 -0.19
C ARG A 334 -0.06 20.09 -1.72
N TYR A 335 0.59 19.09 -2.29
CA TYR A 335 0.70 18.98 -3.75
C TYR A 335 -0.67 18.89 -4.44
N PHE A 336 -1.62 18.20 -3.83
CA PHE A 336 -2.99 18.08 -4.33
C PHE A 336 -3.95 19.12 -3.74
N GLY A 337 -3.45 20.19 -3.09
CA GLY A 337 -4.26 21.28 -2.56
C GLY A 337 -5.14 20.86 -1.37
N CYS A 338 -4.67 19.89 -0.60
CA CYS A 338 -5.31 19.41 0.62
C CYS A 338 -4.53 19.87 1.85
N GLU A 339 -5.20 20.04 2.98
CA GLU A 339 -4.53 20.24 4.25
C GLU A 339 -3.84 18.93 4.70
N PRO A 340 -2.71 19.01 5.42
CA PRO A 340 -1.98 17.84 5.89
C PRO A 340 -2.88 16.90 6.69
N GLY A 341 -2.98 15.64 6.24
CA GLY A 341 -3.85 14.65 6.86
C GLY A 341 -5.34 14.73 6.50
N GLN A 342 -5.76 15.66 5.66
CA GLN A 342 -7.14 15.81 5.21
C GLN A 342 -7.24 15.68 3.69
N PRO A 343 -7.26 14.45 3.14
CA PRO A 343 -7.46 14.22 1.72
C PRO A 343 -8.87 14.62 1.28
N THR A 344 -9.11 14.68 -0.03
CA THR A 344 -10.48 14.88 -0.56
C THR A 344 -11.41 13.77 -0.13
N PHE A 345 -10.91 12.54 -0.10
CA PHE A 345 -11.64 11.37 0.38
C PHE A 345 -10.67 10.37 1.02
N ARG A 346 -11.08 9.78 2.14
CA ARG A 346 -10.32 8.73 2.83
C ARG A 346 -11.15 7.47 2.91
N TYR A 347 -10.49 6.33 2.67
CA TYR A 347 -11.04 5.01 2.88
C TYR A 347 -9.91 4.04 3.19
N ASP A 348 -9.63 3.88 4.45
CA ASP A 348 -8.50 3.08 4.92
C ASP A 348 -8.87 1.58 5.09
N ILE A 349 -7.96 0.80 5.66
CA ILE A 349 -8.19 -0.63 5.87
C ILE A 349 -9.28 -0.88 6.91
N VAL A 350 -9.43 0.03 7.88
CA VAL A 350 -10.45 -0.05 8.93
C VAL A 350 -11.82 0.16 8.31
N ASP A 351 -11.97 1.27 7.56
CA ASP A 351 -13.20 1.56 6.84
C ASP A 351 -13.63 0.37 5.97
N ALA A 352 -12.65 -0.25 5.27
CA ALA A 352 -12.92 -1.37 4.36
C ALA A 352 -13.30 -2.68 5.07
N VAL A 353 -12.85 -2.88 6.30
CA VAL A 353 -13.21 -4.03 7.14
C VAL A 353 -14.53 -3.78 7.86
N GLN A 354 -14.82 -2.52 8.21
CA GLN A 354 -16.01 -2.11 8.97
C GLN A 354 -17.15 -1.59 8.09
N ASP A 355 -16.98 -1.58 6.77
CA ASP A 355 -18.01 -1.06 5.88
C ASP A 355 -19.33 -1.84 6.03
N PRO A 356 -20.47 -1.16 6.23
CA PRO A 356 -21.77 -1.81 6.39
C PRO A 356 -22.20 -2.68 5.20
N GLU A 357 -21.71 -2.37 3.99
CA GLU A 357 -21.93 -3.16 2.77
C GLU A 357 -20.89 -4.27 2.60
N GLY A 358 -19.87 -4.31 3.50
CA GLY A 358 -18.72 -5.23 3.45
C GLY A 358 -18.84 -6.40 4.43
N PRO A 359 -17.72 -6.83 4.98
CA PRO A 359 -16.34 -6.34 4.84
C PRO A 359 -15.75 -6.53 3.43
N PHE A 360 -14.97 -5.54 2.95
CA PHE A 360 -14.35 -5.60 1.62
C PHE A 360 -12.89 -6.05 1.65
N LEU A 361 -12.23 -5.94 2.79
CA LEU A 361 -10.88 -6.42 3.04
C LEU A 361 -10.86 -7.34 4.25
N CYS A 362 -9.75 -8.07 4.44
CA CYS A 362 -9.48 -8.87 5.63
C CYS A 362 -8.19 -8.43 6.32
N LEU A 363 -8.14 -8.59 7.65
CA LEU A 363 -7.01 -8.24 8.47
C LEU A 363 -5.93 -9.33 8.48
N PRO A 364 -4.66 -8.98 8.69
CA PRO A 364 -3.59 -9.94 8.88
C PRO A 364 -3.65 -10.57 10.28
N LYS A 365 -3.25 -11.85 10.38
CA LYS A 365 -2.69 -12.42 11.59
C LYS A 365 -1.18 -12.37 11.42
N ILE A 366 -0.49 -11.61 12.26
CA ILE A 366 0.96 -11.47 12.21
C ILE A 366 1.59 -12.56 13.07
N ILE A 367 2.52 -13.30 12.48
CA ILE A 367 3.32 -14.33 13.17
C ILE A 367 4.78 -13.92 13.02
N ASP A 368 5.39 -13.44 14.10
CA ASP A 368 6.79 -13.04 14.15
C ASP A 368 7.63 -14.25 14.61
N CYS A 369 8.48 -14.74 13.73
CA CYS A 369 9.37 -15.87 14.00
C CYS A 369 10.82 -15.42 13.87
N ARG A 370 11.62 -15.54 14.92
CA ARG A 370 13.02 -15.12 14.94
C ARG A 370 13.95 -16.29 15.16
N SER A 371 14.95 -16.38 14.32
CA SER A 371 16.08 -17.26 14.54
C SER A 371 17.12 -16.61 15.46
N ASP A 372 18.03 -17.42 16.01
CA ASP A 372 19.12 -16.95 16.86
C ASP A 372 20.01 -15.92 16.11
N ILE A 373 20.34 -16.21 14.84
CA ILE A 373 21.10 -15.27 14.00
C ILE A 373 20.31 -13.98 13.78
N THR A 374 19.00 -14.08 13.46
CA THR A 374 18.16 -12.91 13.26
C THR A 374 18.14 -12.04 14.53
N THR A 375 17.97 -12.64 15.70
CA THR A 375 17.92 -11.94 16.98
C THR A 375 19.24 -11.22 17.26
N LYS A 376 20.39 -11.86 17.03
CA LYS A 376 21.72 -11.26 17.18
C LYS A 376 21.97 -10.13 16.18
N ALA A 377 21.61 -10.33 14.91
CA ALA A 377 21.78 -9.34 13.86
C ALA A 377 20.89 -8.08 14.02
N LEU A 378 19.81 -8.18 14.79
CA LEU A 378 18.94 -7.05 15.15
C LEU A 378 19.48 -6.20 16.30
N GLN A 379 20.41 -6.72 17.12
CA GLN A 379 21.03 -5.98 18.21
C GLN A 379 21.93 -4.87 17.68
N ASP A 380 22.15 -3.82 18.45
CA ASP A 380 23.07 -2.73 18.10
C ASP A 380 24.51 -3.21 17.91
N ALA A 381 24.93 -4.22 18.69
CA ALA A 381 26.23 -4.88 18.55
C ALA A 381 26.38 -5.66 17.24
N GLY A 382 25.25 -6.09 16.63
CA GLY A 382 25.22 -6.97 15.47
C GLY A 382 25.59 -8.43 15.78
N TRP A 383 25.68 -9.24 14.73
CA TRP A 383 26.09 -10.64 14.80
C TRP A 383 27.54 -10.79 14.34
N THR A 384 28.43 -11.15 15.28
CA THR A 384 29.88 -11.33 15.02
C THR A 384 30.21 -12.78 14.76
N VAL A 385 30.91 -13.06 13.68
CA VAL A 385 31.38 -14.39 13.30
C VAL A 385 32.82 -14.36 12.80
N LEU A 386 33.52 -15.48 12.91
CA LEU A 386 34.84 -15.70 12.35
C LEU A 386 34.71 -16.12 10.88
N ILE A 387 35.26 -15.30 9.98
CA ILE A 387 35.35 -15.60 8.56
C ILE A 387 36.81 -15.49 8.16
N ASN A 388 37.41 -16.58 7.64
CA ASN A 388 38.80 -16.63 7.25
C ASN A 388 39.76 -16.15 8.38
N GLU A 389 39.49 -16.57 9.63
CA GLU A 389 40.23 -16.23 10.85
C GLU A 389 40.12 -14.75 11.28
N GLN A 390 39.21 -13.98 10.68
CA GLN A 390 38.92 -12.59 11.06
C GLN A 390 37.51 -12.48 11.64
N GLU A 391 37.35 -11.68 12.70
CA GLU A 391 36.03 -11.35 13.23
C GLU A 391 35.39 -10.32 12.32
N GLU A 392 34.24 -10.69 11.76
CA GLU A 392 33.36 -9.80 10.99
C GLU A 392 32.01 -9.65 11.69
N ASN A 393 31.43 -8.44 11.65
CA ASN A 393 30.16 -8.10 12.26
C ASN A 393 29.12 -7.82 11.19
N PHE A 394 27.96 -8.45 11.31
CA PHE A 394 26.85 -8.33 10.37
C PHE A 394 25.57 -7.87 11.08
N LYS A 395 24.86 -6.93 10.46
CA LYS A 395 23.52 -6.50 10.86
C LYS A 395 22.45 -7.18 10.00
N ILE A 396 21.19 -7.07 10.40
CA ILE A 396 20.06 -7.69 9.70
C ILE A 396 20.02 -7.35 8.20
N GLN A 397 20.42 -6.15 7.81
CA GLN A 397 20.50 -5.69 6.43
C GLN A 397 21.62 -6.33 5.61
N ASP A 398 22.62 -6.93 6.27
CA ASP A 398 23.79 -7.55 5.64
C ASP A 398 23.55 -9.02 5.32
N LEU A 399 22.59 -9.66 6.01
CA LEU A 399 22.24 -11.07 5.79
C LEU A 399 21.72 -11.27 4.35
N GLU A 400 22.20 -12.32 3.69
CA GLU A 400 21.93 -12.67 2.29
C GLU A 400 22.39 -11.62 1.25
N ARG A 401 23.15 -10.61 1.71
CA ARG A 401 23.81 -9.61 0.84
C ARG A 401 25.31 -9.64 0.96
N LYS A 402 25.85 -9.64 2.19
CA LYS A 402 27.29 -9.67 2.49
C LYS A 402 27.73 -11.02 3.05
N ILE A 403 26.82 -11.80 3.58
CA ILE A 403 27.04 -13.16 4.06
C ILE A 403 25.83 -14.04 3.75
N PHE A 404 26.05 -15.24 3.20
CA PHE A 404 24.99 -16.23 3.00
C PHE A 404 24.85 -17.13 4.21
N THR A 405 23.60 -17.41 4.62
CA THR A 405 23.29 -18.22 5.81
C THR A 405 22.33 -19.37 5.46
N PRO A 406 22.79 -20.42 4.76
CA PRO A 406 21.91 -21.50 4.25
C PRO A 406 21.10 -22.19 5.32
N HIS A 407 21.69 -22.42 6.50
CA HIS A 407 20.99 -23.07 7.61
C HIS A 407 19.87 -22.20 8.17
N ARG A 408 20.09 -20.89 8.32
CA ARG A 408 19.03 -19.93 8.69
C ARG A 408 17.89 -19.98 7.68
N ASN A 409 18.20 -19.96 6.38
CA ASN A 409 17.21 -20.03 5.32
C ASN A 409 16.39 -21.32 5.40
N ARG A 410 17.03 -22.44 5.73
CA ARG A 410 16.37 -23.72 5.91
C ARG A 410 15.43 -23.71 7.13
N VAL A 411 15.87 -23.15 8.25
CA VAL A 411 15.07 -23.00 9.48
C VAL A 411 13.85 -22.08 9.23
N MET A 412 14.03 -20.98 8.51
CA MET A 412 12.91 -20.09 8.15
C MET A 412 11.90 -20.78 7.21
N CYS A 413 12.38 -21.54 6.21
CA CYS A 413 11.49 -22.30 5.32
C CYS A 413 10.70 -23.36 6.07
N ASP A 414 11.34 -24.10 6.98
CA ASP A 414 10.71 -25.12 7.81
C ASP A 414 9.62 -24.50 8.72
N ALA A 415 9.97 -23.44 9.43
CA ALA A 415 9.02 -22.70 10.26
C ALA A 415 7.84 -22.13 9.44
N PHE A 416 8.11 -21.61 8.25
CA PHE A 416 7.04 -21.13 7.38
C PHE A 416 6.09 -22.26 6.95
N LEU A 417 6.61 -23.40 6.50
CA LEU A 417 5.77 -24.53 6.07
C LEU A 417 4.90 -25.06 7.22
N HIS A 418 5.41 -24.96 8.46
CA HIS A 418 4.69 -25.40 9.65
C HIS A 418 3.60 -24.44 10.11
N GLU A 419 3.85 -23.14 9.98
CA GLU A 419 2.95 -22.06 10.45
C GLU A 419 2.03 -21.53 9.34
N ALA A 420 2.21 -21.95 8.10
CA ALA A 420 1.43 -21.45 6.97
C ALA A 420 -0.06 -21.72 7.16
N GLN A 421 -0.88 -20.71 6.85
CA GLN A 421 -2.31 -20.90 6.75
C GLN A 421 -2.63 -21.90 5.63
N LEU A 422 -3.38 -22.93 5.96
CA LEU A 422 -3.87 -23.90 4.98
C LEU A 422 -5.09 -23.36 4.25
N ASP A 423 -5.30 -23.81 3.03
CA ASP A 423 -6.54 -23.57 2.32
C ASP A 423 -7.66 -24.54 2.79
N PRO A 424 -8.89 -24.37 2.37
CA PRO A 424 -9.99 -25.26 2.79
C PRO A 424 -9.84 -26.73 2.36
N THR A 425 -8.88 -27.07 1.49
CA THR A 425 -8.58 -28.47 1.12
C THR A 425 -7.55 -29.11 2.05
N GLY A 426 -7.00 -28.34 3.01
CA GLY A 426 -5.94 -28.80 3.90
C GLY A 426 -4.52 -28.68 3.35
N GLU A 427 -4.37 -28.13 2.15
CA GLU A 427 -3.07 -27.87 1.54
C GLU A 427 -2.56 -26.49 1.96
N ILE A 428 -1.22 -26.28 1.86
CA ILE A 428 -0.62 -24.97 2.10
C ILE A 428 -1.30 -23.93 1.21
N GLY A 429 -1.85 -22.90 1.82
CA GLY A 429 -2.52 -21.83 1.12
C GLY A 429 -1.56 -21.08 0.18
N LYS A 430 -2.08 -20.51 -0.89
CA LYS A 430 -1.28 -19.74 -1.84
C LYS A 430 -0.48 -18.68 -1.10
N SER A 431 0.83 -18.61 -1.36
CA SER A 431 1.81 -17.87 -0.56
C SER A 431 2.75 -17.05 -1.44
N ILE A 432 3.14 -15.85 -0.96
CA ILE A 432 4.23 -15.08 -1.54
C ILE A 432 5.32 -14.91 -0.49
N VAL A 433 6.55 -15.33 -0.83
CA VAL A 433 7.75 -15.17 0.00
C VAL A 433 8.61 -14.07 -0.58
N PHE A 434 8.94 -13.07 0.23
CA PHE A 434 9.79 -11.95 -0.16
C PHE A 434 11.23 -12.20 0.24
N ALA A 435 12.12 -12.29 -0.76
CA ALA A 435 13.54 -12.55 -0.63
C ALA A 435 14.38 -11.27 -0.77
N VAL A 436 15.61 -11.27 -0.25
CA VAL A 436 16.54 -10.12 -0.27
C VAL A 436 16.99 -9.77 -1.69
N ASN A 437 17.33 -10.79 -2.48
CA ASN A 437 17.86 -10.69 -3.84
C ASN A 437 17.58 -11.97 -4.65
N GLN A 438 18.00 -11.99 -5.91
CA GLN A 438 17.77 -13.12 -6.83
C GLN A 438 18.39 -14.44 -6.33
N THR A 439 19.61 -14.38 -5.84
CA THR A 439 20.33 -15.55 -5.31
C THR A 439 19.59 -16.12 -4.10
N HIS A 440 19.15 -15.26 -3.18
CA HIS A 440 18.35 -15.65 -2.04
C HIS A 440 17.00 -16.27 -2.47
N ALA A 441 16.31 -15.65 -3.45
CA ALA A 441 15.04 -16.19 -3.97
C ALA A 441 15.22 -17.59 -4.56
N THR A 442 16.25 -17.81 -5.35
CA THR A 442 16.57 -19.14 -5.93
C THR A 442 16.91 -20.15 -4.83
N SER A 443 17.69 -19.75 -3.83
CA SER A 443 18.05 -20.59 -2.68
C SER A 443 16.82 -21.02 -1.88
N LEU A 444 15.92 -20.07 -1.54
CA LEU A 444 14.68 -20.37 -0.82
C LEU A 444 13.77 -21.29 -1.62
N THR A 445 13.63 -21.06 -2.93
CA THR A 445 12.83 -21.94 -3.80
C THR A 445 13.39 -23.36 -3.82
N LYS A 446 14.71 -23.51 -3.89
CA LYS A 446 15.37 -24.82 -3.84
C LYS A 446 15.10 -25.52 -2.51
N ILE A 447 15.31 -24.84 -1.38
CA ILE A 447 15.07 -25.37 -0.03
C ILE A 447 13.61 -25.81 0.14
N LEU A 448 12.64 -24.98 -0.27
CA LEU A 448 11.21 -25.30 -0.18
C LEU A 448 10.86 -26.55 -1.02
N ASN A 449 11.44 -26.68 -2.21
CA ASN A 449 11.22 -27.84 -3.07
C ASN A 449 11.99 -29.11 -2.62
N GLU A 450 13.07 -28.97 -1.85
CA GLU A 450 13.70 -30.10 -1.16
C GLU A 450 12.82 -30.63 -0.02
N MET A 451 12.12 -29.72 0.71
CA MET A 451 11.22 -30.10 1.80
C MET A 451 9.87 -30.65 1.29
N LYS A 452 9.30 -30.00 0.29
CA LYS A 452 8.04 -30.40 -0.34
C LYS A 452 8.15 -30.25 -1.87
N PRO A 453 8.41 -31.33 -2.61
CA PRO A 453 8.69 -31.27 -4.05
C PRO A 453 7.58 -30.56 -4.86
N GLY A 454 7.97 -29.61 -5.70
CA GLY A 454 7.06 -28.90 -6.58
C GLY A 454 6.17 -27.84 -5.92
N ILE A 455 6.41 -27.51 -4.64
CA ILE A 455 5.58 -26.56 -3.90
C ILE A 455 5.88 -25.10 -4.27
N ALA A 456 7.11 -24.78 -4.68
CA ALA A 456 7.58 -23.40 -4.83
C ALA A 456 8.14 -23.10 -6.24
N THR A 457 7.94 -21.87 -6.69
CA THR A 457 8.51 -21.31 -7.92
C THR A 457 9.08 -19.93 -7.67
N THR A 458 10.16 -19.57 -8.40
CA THR A 458 10.75 -18.22 -8.35
C THR A 458 10.06 -17.32 -9.38
N ILE A 459 9.57 -16.16 -8.97
CA ILE A 459 8.96 -15.15 -9.85
C ILE A 459 9.65 -13.81 -9.60
N THR A 460 10.62 -13.49 -10.45
CA THR A 460 11.44 -12.28 -10.33
C THR A 460 11.70 -11.66 -11.71
N SER A 461 12.05 -10.37 -11.76
CA SER A 461 12.23 -9.62 -13.00
C SER A 461 13.31 -10.15 -13.95
N ARG A 462 14.23 -11.01 -13.46
CA ARG A 462 15.30 -11.61 -14.28
C ARG A 462 14.89 -12.93 -14.95
N ILE A 463 13.74 -13.48 -14.57
CA ILE A 463 13.26 -14.71 -15.19
C ILE A 463 12.57 -14.38 -16.51
N PRO A 464 12.92 -15.02 -17.62
CA PRO A 464 12.16 -14.89 -18.86
C PRO A 464 10.69 -15.21 -18.59
N GLU A 465 9.78 -14.44 -19.18
CA GLU A 465 8.32 -14.63 -19.03
C GLU A 465 7.78 -14.50 -17.58
N ALA A 466 8.51 -13.84 -16.67
CA ALA A 466 8.10 -13.67 -15.28
C ALA A 466 6.66 -13.10 -15.14
N SER A 467 6.26 -12.20 -16.04
CA SER A 467 4.89 -11.65 -16.07
C SER A 467 3.84 -12.70 -16.40
N SER A 468 4.13 -13.66 -17.31
CA SER A 468 3.25 -14.78 -17.61
C SER A 468 3.15 -15.73 -16.43
N LEU A 469 4.31 -16.06 -15.82
CA LEU A 469 4.37 -16.91 -14.63
C LEU A 469 3.56 -16.31 -13.46
N ALA A 470 3.69 -15.01 -13.24
CA ALA A 470 2.92 -14.31 -12.22
C ALA A 470 1.41 -14.36 -12.50
N LYS A 471 1.00 -14.19 -13.77
CA LYS A 471 -0.40 -14.31 -14.18
C LYS A 471 -0.93 -15.72 -13.99
N GLU A 472 -0.19 -16.75 -14.44
CA GLU A 472 -0.57 -18.16 -14.28
C GLU A 472 -0.68 -18.55 -12.80
N PHE A 473 0.25 -18.08 -11.94
CA PHE A 473 0.19 -18.28 -10.50
C PHE A 473 -1.05 -17.63 -9.89
N ARG A 474 -1.34 -16.38 -10.27
CA ARG A 474 -2.54 -15.66 -9.84
C ARG A 474 -3.80 -16.42 -10.22
N ASP A 475 -3.89 -16.87 -11.47
CA ASP A 475 -5.09 -17.47 -12.07
C ASP A 475 -5.26 -18.95 -11.67
N GLY A 476 -4.41 -19.50 -10.79
CA GLY A 476 -4.48 -20.87 -10.32
C GLY A 476 -4.16 -21.94 -11.38
N LYS A 477 -3.46 -21.57 -12.45
CA LYS A 477 -3.09 -22.46 -13.55
C LYS A 477 -1.82 -23.28 -13.26
N ARG A 478 -1.18 -23.00 -12.13
CA ARG A 478 0.06 -23.67 -11.69
C ARG A 478 -0.20 -24.57 -10.50
N GLN A 479 0.60 -25.63 -10.40
CA GLN A 479 0.55 -26.54 -9.25
C GLN A 479 1.28 -25.98 -8.02
N GLU A 480 2.31 -25.14 -8.25
CA GLU A 480 3.06 -24.52 -7.18
C GLU A 480 2.18 -23.59 -6.35
N ARG A 481 2.30 -23.67 -5.05
CA ARG A 481 1.53 -22.88 -4.07
C ARG A 481 2.30 -21.70 -3.50
N ILE A 482 3.63 -21.68 -3.71
CA ILE A 482 4.52 -20.67 -3.15
C ILE A 482 5.25 -19.95 -4.27
N ALA A 483 5.07 -18.64 -4.39
CA ALA A 483 5.84 -17.76 -5.26
C ALA A 483 6.94 -17.07 -4.44
N VAL A 484 8.20 -17.29 -4.78
CA VAL A 484 9.34 -16.57 -4.17
C VAL A 484 9.73 -15.40 -5.04
N SER A 485 9.67 -14.19 -4.52
CA SER A 485 9.89 -12.95 -5.26
C SER A 485 10.81 -11.99 -4.52
N VAL A 486 11.43 -11.08 -5.24
CA VAL A 486 12.17 -9.95 -4.65
C VAL A 486 11.24 -8.73 -4.58
N ASP A 487 11.00 -8.05 -5.71
CA ASP A 487 10.19 -6.83 -5.75
C ASP A 487 9.00 -6.92 -6.73
N MET A 488 9.01 -7.88 -7.65
CA MET A 488 8.03 -7.93 -8.73
C MET A 488 6.57 -8.08 -8.24
N LEU A 489 6.37 -8.84 -7.17
CA LEU A 489 5.04 -9.08 -6.59
C LEU A 489 4.70 -8.14 -5.41
N SER A 490 5.61 -7.22 -5.03
CA SER A 490 5.41 -6.28 -3.92
C SER A 490 4.39 -5.20 -4.23
N THR A 491 4.31 -4.74 -5.50
CA THR A 491 3.42 -3.65 -5.92
C THR A 491 2.48 -4.11 -7.04
N GLY A 492 1.22 -3.68 -7.01
CA GLY A 492 0.25 -3.89 -8.09
C GLY A 492 -0.25 -5.31 -8.34
N TYR A 493 0.36 -6.34 -7.76
CA TYR A 493 -0.04 -7.73 -7.98
C TYR A 493 -1.35 -8.08 -7.27
N ASN A 494 -2.36 -8.52 -8.02
CA ASN A 494 -3.71 -8.80 -7.53
C ASN A 494 -4.00 -10.31 -7.49
N CYS A 495 -3.68 -10.95 -6.37
CA CYS A 495 -3.96 -12.36 -6.09
C CYS A 495 -4.96 -12.44 -4.93
N ARG A 496 -6.25 -12.72 -5.22
CA ARG A 496 -7.32 -12.65 -4.21
C ARG A 496 -7.28 -13.81 -3.21
N ASP A 497 -6.92 -14.99 -3.68
CA ASP A 497 -6.84 -16.24 -2.92
C ASP A 497 -5.52 -16.41 -2.16
N LEU A 498 -4.70 -15.34 -2.06
CA LEU A 498 -3.45 -15.34 -1.31
C LEU A 498 -3.72 -15.46 0.19
N LEU A 499 -3.23 -16.53 0.83
CA LEU A 499 -3.41 -16.79 2.26
C LEU A 499 -2.20 -16.46 3.11
N ASN A 500 -0.98 -16.51 2.53
CA ASN A 500 0.25 -16.24 3.28
C ASN A 500 1.11 -15.18 2.58
N VAL A 501 1.55 -14.19 3.34
CA VAL A 501 2.56 -13.21 2.97
C VAL A 501 3.75 -13.42 3.89
N VAL A 502 4.93 -13.71 3.34
CA VAL A 502 6.09 -14.17 4.13
C VAL A 502 7.26 -13.22 3.90
N LEU A 503 7.76 -12.62 4.99
CA LEU A 503 8.86 -11.68 4.97
C LEU A 503 10.15 -12.39 5.40
N MET A 504 10.96 -12.83 4.43
CA MET A 504 12.30 -13.38 4.67
C MET A 504 13.40 -12.36 4.34
N ARG A 505 13.02 -11.10 4.23
CA ARG A 505 13.92 -9.96 4.08
C ARG A 505 13.53 -8.81 5.00
N PRO A 506 14.49 -7.98 5.45
CA PRO A 506 14.17 -6.74 6.15
C PRO A 506 13.55 -5.73 5.18
N ILE A 507 12.59 -4.97 5.68
CA ILE A 507 11.94 -3.85 4.97
C ILE A 507 12.16 -2.60 5.82
N PHE A 508 12.56 -1.50 5.18
CA PHE A 508 12.85 -0.24 5.87
C PHE A 508 11.90 0.89 5.46
N SER A 509 11.09 0.67 4.43
CA SER A 509 10.11 1.64 3.94
C SER A 509 8.70 1.33 4.48
N PRO A 510 8.04 2.28 5.18
CA PRO A 510 6.66 2.10 5.61
C PRO A 510 5.71 1.91 4.43
N THR A 511 5.97 2.59 3.33
CA THR A 511 5.20 2.45 2.07
C THR A 511 5.28 1.02 1.53
N GLU A 512 6.50 0.46 1.46
CA GLU A 512 6.73 -0.91 0.99
C GLU A 512 6.06 -1.92 1.92
N TYR A 513 6.19 -1.75 3.23
CA TYR A 513 5.53 -2.61 4.21
C TYR A 513 4.01 -2.63 4.03
N ILE A 514 3.38 -1.45 3.91
CA ILE A 514 1.93 -1.33 3.71
C ILE A 514 1.51 -1.97 2.37
N GLN A 515 2.29 -1.79 1.31
CA GLN A 515 2.02 -2.38 0.01
C GLN A 515 2.11 -3.91 0.04
N ILE A 516 3.12 -4.47 0.68
CA ILE A 516 3.31 -5.92 0.84
C ILE A 516 2.20 -6.50 1.72
N LYS A 517 1.95 -5.91 2.90
CA LYS A 517 0.83 -6.31 3.77
C LYS A 517 -0.50 -6.29 3.02
N GLY A 518 -0.70 -5.27 2.20
CA GLY A 518 -1.89 -5.11 1.34
C GLY A 518 -2.07 -6.19 0.27
N ARG A 519 -1.08 -7.06 -0.01
CA ARG A 519 -1.29 -8.18 -0.95
C ARG A 519 -2.25 -9.22 -0.39
N GLY A 520 -2.20 -9.47 0.91
CA GLY A 520 -3.05 -10.46 1.57
C GLY A 520 -4.46 -9.98 1.92
N THR A 521 -4.72 -8.67 1.94
CA THR A 521 -5.96 -8.10 2.49
C THR A 521 -7.23 -8.39 1.68
N ARG A 522 -7.13 -8.85 0.45
CA ARG A 522 -8.30 -9.08 -0.41
C ARG A 522 -9.13 -10.26 0.04
N ARG A 523 -10.44 -10.09 0.01
CA ARG A 523 -11.39 -11.17 0.27
C ARG A 523 -11.48 -12.11 -0.93
N PHE A 524 -11.78 -13.36 -0.63
CA PHE A 524 -11.98 -14.41 -1.62
C PHE A 524 -12.88 -15.50 -1.04
N THR A 525 -13.69 -16.13 -1.88
CA THR A 525 -14.48 -17.31 -1.52
C THR A 525 -13.92 -18.51 -2.26
N PHE A 526 -13.45 -19.49 -1.51
CA PHE A 526 -13.01 -20.78 -2.05
C PHE A 526 -14.23 -21.67 -2.27
N LEU A 527 -14.25 -22.37 -3.39
CA LEU A 527 -15.26 -23.39 -3.67
C LEU A 527 -14.61 -24.77 -3.61
N VAL A 528 -14.99 -25.59 -2.64
CA VAL A 528 -14.51 -26.97 -2.50
C VAL A 528 -15.70 -27.91 -2.56
N GLY A 529 -15.81 -28.63 -3.67
CA GLY A 529 -17.06 -29.34 -4.00
C GLY A 529 -18.21 -28.36 -4.18
N ASN A 530 -19.25 -28.51 -3.34
CA ASN A 530 -20.42 -27.61 -3.33
C ASN A 530 -20.42 -26.66 -2.11
N THR A 531 -19.32 -26.60 -1.36
CA THR A 531 -19.23 -25.77 -0.14
C THR A 531 -18.37 -24.55 -0.40
N GLU A 532 -18.90 -23.40 0.01
CA GLU A 532 -18.19 -22.12 -0.04
C GLU A 532 -17.47 -21.85 1.28
N TYR A 533 -16.21 -21.45 1.18
CA TYR A 533 -15.37 -21.08 2.31
C TYR A 533 -14.83 -19.66 2.10
N GLU A 534 -15.24 -18.75 2.96
CA GLU A 534 -14.76 -17.37 2.88
C GLU A 534 -13.36 -17.22 3.46
N LYS A 535 -12.50 -16.47 2.74
CA LYS A 535 -11.25 -15.97 3.27
C LYS A 535 -11.52 -14.83 4.26
N LYS A 536 -11.42 -15.10 5.55
CA LYS A 536 -11.66 -14.13 6.63
C LYS A 536 -10.40 -13.37 7.05
N ARG A 537 -9.22 -13.97 6.86
CA ARG A 537 -7.91 -13.44 7.24
C ARG A 537 -6.81 -13.96 6.31
N PHE A 538 -5.64 -13.39 6.42
CA PHE A 538 -4.40 -13.93 5.86
C PHE A 538 -3.30 -13.91 6.93
N PHE A 539 -2.26 -14.73 6.76
CA PHE A 539 -1.13 -14.73 7.66
C PHE A 539 0.00 -13.87 7.08
N LEU A 540 0.54 -13.01 7.92
CA LEU A 540 1.78 -12.28 7.68
C LEU A 540 2.87 -12.91 8.55
N LEU A 541 3.70 -13.76 7.94
CA LEU A 541 4.81 -14.40 8.63
C LEU A 541 6.05 -13.53 8.47
N ASP A 542 6.61 -13.09 9.59
CA ASP A 542 7.73 -12.17 9.64
C ASP A 542 8.95 -12.84 10.29
N PHE A 543 10.02 -12.97 9.51
CA PHE A 543 11.28 -13.55 9.96
C PHE A 543 12.39 -12.52 10.20
N CYS A 544 12.07 -11.22 10.08
CA CYS A 544 13.05 -10.14 10.13
C CYS A 544 12.64 -8.98 11.07
N ALA A 545 11.66 -9.18 11.95
CA ALA A 545 11.11 -8.18 12.87
C ALA A 545 10.59 -6.90 12.19
N VAL A 546 10.15 -7.01 10.95
CA VAL A 546 9.62 -5.89 10.15
C VAL A 546 8.30 -5.40 10.75
N ALA A 547 7.43 -6.35 11.13
CA ALA A 547 6.14 -6.03 11.73
C ALA A 547 6.30 -5.36 13.09
N GLU A 548 7.23 -5.82 13.95
CA GLU A 548 7.55 -5.14 15.20
C GLU A 548 7.98 -3.69 14.97
N TYR A 549 8.86 -3.49 13.98
CA TYR A 549 9.34 -2.14 13.69
C TYR A 549 8.19 -1.22 13.24
N PHE A 550 7.37 -1.61 12.28
CA PHE A 550 6.35 -0.74 11.72
C PHE A 550 5.05 -0.68 12.54
N GLU A 551 4.67 -1.74 13.25
CA GLU A 551 3.45 -1.73 14.06
C GLU A 551 3.69 -1.20 15.49
N GLU A 552 4.94 -1.23 16.00
CA GLU A 552 5.23 -0.84 17.38
C GLU A 552 6.21 0.33 17.51
N LYS A 553 7.30 0.35 16.73
CA LYS A 553 8.39 1.31 16.91
C LYS A 553 8.33 2.50 15.97
N TYR A 554 7.68 2.34 14.81
CA TYR A 554 7.60 3.39 13.82
C TYR A 554 6.49 4.38 14.17
N ASP A 555 6.86 5.62 14.43
CA ASP A 555 5.90 6.69 14.71
C ASP A 555 5.33 7.29 13.41
N TYR A 556 4.16 6.83 13.01
CA TYR A 556 3.42 7.38 11.86
C TYR A 556 2.90 8.81 12.10
N SER A 557 2.89 9.28 13.35
CA SER A 557 2.46 10.64 13.69
C SER A 557 3.60 11.64 13.61
N ALA A 558 4.86 11.18 13.68
CA ALA A 558 6.02 12.04 13.59
C ALA A 558 6.18 12.63 12.19
N PRO A 559 6.63 13.90 12.08
CA PRO A 559 6.96 14.50 10.79
C PRO A 559 8.07 13.70 10.10
N LEU A 560 7.90 13.42 8.82
CA LEU A 560 8.93 12.76 8.03
C LEU A 560 10.18 13.65 7.93
N LYS A 561 11.35 13.07 8.22
CA LYS A 561 12.63 13.78 8.08
C LYS A 561 12.92 14.02 6.59
N ILE A 562 13.27 15.25 6.26
CA ILE A 562 13.74 15.58 4.90
C ILE A 562 15.15 15.04 4.75
N PRO A 563 15.48 14.27 3.70
CA PRO A 563 16.85 13.89 3.42
C PRO A 563 17.70 15.16 3.23
N GLN A 564 18.77 15.30 4.03
CA GLN A 564 19.72 16.40 3.84
C GLN A 564 20.52 16.13 2.57
N GLY A 565 20.36 17.00 1.58
CA GLY A 565 21.18 16.96 0.39
C GLY A 565 22.62 17.25 0.78
N SER A 566 23.57 16.37 0.46
CA SER A 566 24.99 16.66 0.55
C SER A 566 25.28 17.88 -0.33
N GLY A 567 25.60 19.01 0.29
CA GLY A 567 25.86 20.28 -0.39
C GLY A 567 27.15 20.24 -1.21
N GLN A 568 27.15 19.59 -2.36
CA GLN A 568 28.10 19.83 -3.44
C GLN A 568 27.37 20.34 -4.67
N ARG A 569 27.64 21.58 -5.03
CA ARG A 569 27.18 22.17 -6.28
C ARG A 569 27.77 21.38 -7.44
N GLY A 570 26.93 20.80 -8.30
CA GLY A 570 27.34 20.43 -9.64
C GLY A 570 27.13 18.98 -10.10
N ALA A 571 26.48 18.10 -9.31
CA ALA A 571 26.05 16.80 -9.81
C ALA A 571 24.54 16.65 -9.67
N PRO A 572 23.84 16.00 -10.61
CA PRO A 572 22.45 15.64 -10.39
C PRO A 572 22.38 14.83 -9.10
N VAL A 573 21.49 15.23 -8.19
CA VAL A 573 21.29 14.53 -6.92
C VAL A 573 20.93 13.09 -7.25
N ARG A 574 21.88 12.19 -7.16
CA ARG A 574 21.60 10.75 -7.15
C ARG A 574 20.84 10.51 -5.86
N TYR A 575 19.61 10.12 -6.02
CA TYR A 575 18.79 9.64 -4.94
C TYR A 575 19.48 8.40 -4.33
N ASP A 576 19.96 8.51 -3.09
CA ASP A 576 20.52 7.36 -2.38
C ASP A 576 19.35 6.55 -1.80
N PRO A 577 19.10 5.33 -2.27
CA PRO A 577 18.04 4.49 -1.77
C PRO A 577 18.15 4.18 -0.27
N ALA A 578 19.34 4.28 0.31
CA ALA A 578 19.58 4.03 1.72
C ALA A 578 19.04 5.15 2.62
N ASP A 579 19.01 6.40 2.14
CA ASP A 579 18.53 7.56 2.92
C ASP A 579 17.02 7.78 2.84
N SER A 580 16.36 7.19 1.87
CA SER A 580 14.91 7.37 1.63
C SER A 580 14.04 6.25 2.17
N GLY A 581 14.63 5.17 2.65
CA GLY A 581 13.86 3.98 3.03
C GLY A 581 13.10 3.33 1.86
N ASP A 582 13.30 3.82 0.63
CA ASP A 582 12.72 3.21 -0.56
C ASP A 582 13.68 2.11 -1.06
N GLY A 583 13.40 0.86 -0.69
CA GLY A 583 14.20 -0.32 -1.00
C GLY A 583 14.22 -0.73 -2.47
N SER A 584 13.94 0.18 -3.41
CA SER A 584 14.16 -0.07 -4.82
C SER A 584 15.67 0.02 -5.10
N VAL A 585 16.36 -1.09 -4.93
CA VAL A 585 17.67 -1.29 -5.53
C VAL A 585 17.45 -1.26 -7.05
N SER A 586 17.73 -0.12 -7.65
CA SER A 586 17.91 -0.08 -9.10
C SER A 586 19.10 -0.95 -9.44
N ASP A 587 18.87 -2.13 -10.00
CA ASP A 587 19.91 -2.88 -10.70
C ASP A 587 20.44 -1.97 -11.81
N GLU A 588 21.66 -1.47 -11.62
CA GLU A 588 22.34 -0.60 -12.57
C GLU A 588 22.62 -1.31 -13.89
N LYS A 589 22.09 -0.68 -14.93
CA LYS A 589 22.69 -0.48 -16.25
C LYS A 589 23.24 -1.68 -17.02
N GLY A 590 22.48 -2.09 -18.01
CA GLY A 590 23.05 -2.40 -19.31
C GLY A 590 23.46 -1.12 -20.04
N GLY A 591 24.66 -0.63 -19.81
CA GLY A 591 25.32 0.41 -20.59
C GLY A 591 26.42 -0.24 -21.43
N TYR A 592 26.30 -0.22 -22.76
CA TYR A 592 27.39 -0.47 -23.67
C TYR A 592 28.45 0.63 -23.52
N GLY A 593 29.67 0.23 -23.18
CA GLY A 593 30.83 1.14 -23.15
C GLY A 593 32.09 0.46 -22.65
N THR A 594 32.83 -0.06 -23.58
CA THR A 594 34.29 -0.30 -23.67
C THR A 594 35.19 -0.08 -22.46
N GLN A 595 35.96 -1.14 -22.16
CA GLN A 595 37.36 -1.26 -21.70
C GLN A 595 37.70 -0.88 -20.25
N GLY A 596 38.20 -1.87 -19.55
CA GLY A 596 39.34 -1.75 -18.64
C GLY A 596 39.04 -1.71 -17.15
N GLY A 597 38.93 -2.86 -16.55
CA GLY A 597 39.05 -3.02 -15.11
C GLY A 597 38.38 -4.30 -14.66
N ARG A 598 39.07 -5.41 -14.65
CA ARG A 598 38.65 -6.63 -13.92
C ARG A 598 38.59 -6.28 -12.43
N GLY A 599 37.41 -5.78 -11.98
CA GLY A 599 37.03 -5.81 -10.58
C GLY A 599 36.94 -7.29 -10.19
N ARG A 600 37.75 -7.70 -9.22
CA ARG A 600 37.57 -9.01 -8.58
C ARG A 600 36.14 -9.08 -8.06
N GLU A 601 35.33 -9.98 -8.60
CA GLU A 601 34.09 -10.41 -7.95
C GLU A 601 34.50 -10.83 -6.52
N ARG A 602 34.07 -10.07 -5.53
CA ARG A 602 34.20 -10.48 -4.13
C ARG A 602 33.27 -11.65 -3.94
N GLU A 603 33.83 -12.84 -3.71
CA GLU A 603 33.06 -13.99 -3.28
C GLU A 603 32.39 -13.62 -1.95
N ILE A 604 31.08 -13.76 -1.90
CA ILE A 604 30.30 -13.52 -0.67
C ILE A 604 30.53 -14.74 0.23
N PRO A 605 31.01 -14.55 1.48
CA PRO A 605 31.26 -15.65 2.39
C PRO A 605 29.98 -16.41 2.73
N VAL A 606 30.09 -17.72 2.90
CA VAL A 606 28.99 -18.61 3.30
C VAL A 606 29.23 -19.05 4.75
N TRP A 607 28.23 -18.85 5.61
CA TRP A 607 28.29 -19.35 6.99
C TRP A 607 27.52 -20.68 7.09
N GLU A 608 28.21 -21.73 7.44
CA GLU A 608 27.67 -23.11 7.51
C GLU A 608 27.25 -23.54 8.92
N GLY A 609 27.26 -22.62 9.89
CA GLY A 609 26.88 -22.95 11.27
C GLY A 609 25.37 -23.23 11.43
N VAL A 610 25.00 -23.76 12.60
CA VAL A 610 23.62 -24.16 12.92
C VAL A 610 22.84 -22.96 13.47
N ASP A 611 21.64 -22.72 12.93
CA ASP A 611 20.66 -21.74 13.43
C ASP A 611 19.38 -22.45 13.92
N ARG A 612 18.58 -21.77 14.72
CA ARG A 612 17.30 -22.29 15.25
C ARG A 612 16.32 -21.15 15.51
N ILE A 613 15.02 -21.42 15.50
CA ILE A 613 14.00 -20.47 15.95
C ILE A 613 14.14 -20.34 17.49
N VAL A 614 14.26 -19.11 17.97
CA VAL A 614 14.41 -18.79 19.40
C VAL A 614 13.21 -18.04 19.95
N SER A 615 12.39 -17.38 19.13
CA SER A 615 11.13 -16.78 19.53
C SER A 615 10.08 -16.89 18.45
N GLN A 616 8.82 -17.00 18.89
CA GLN A 616 7.65 -16.97 18.03
C GLN A 616 6.55 -16.21 18.77
N GLU A 617 6.10 -15.11 18.20
CA GLU A 617 5.04 -14.28 18.76
C GLU A 617 3.88 -14.14 17.78
N VAL A 618 2.67 -14.28 18.30
CA VAL A 618 1.45 -13.99 17.54
C VAL A 618 0.91 -12.66 18.02
N ARG A 619 0.83 -11.69 17.11
CA ARG A 619 0.41 -10.33 17.44
C ARG A 619 -1.04 -10.10 17.06
N ILE A 620 -1.76 -9.49 18.01
CA ILE A 620 -3.09 -8.95 17.77
C ILE A 620 -2.90 -7.56 17.15
N VAL A 621 -3.31 -7.43 15.90
CA VAL A 621 -3.31 -6.16 15.21
C VAL A 621 -4.70 -5.57 15.33
N GLY A 622 -4.80 -4.38 15.91
CA GLY A 622 -6.03 -3.61 15.95
C GLY A 622 -6.45 -3.13 14.56
N PRO A 623 -7.65 -2.59 14.43
CA PRO A 623 -8.18 -2.15 13.13
C PRO A 623 -7.26 -1.12 12.44
N ASN A 624 -6.55 -0.27 13.20
CA ASN A 624 -5.62 0.74 12.67
C ASN A 624 -4.19 0.20 12.46
N GLY A 625 -3.94 -1.11 12.64
CA GLY A 625 -2.58 -1.66 12.69
C GLY A 625 -1.86 -1.41 14.00
N GLU A 626 -2.56 -0.90 15.00
CA GLU A 626 -2.02 -0.56 16.32
C GLU A 626 -1.90 -1.82 17.19
N LYS A 627 -0.88 -1.84 18.06
CA LYS A 627 -0.86 -2.77 19.18
C LYS A 627 -1.97 -2.34 20.12
N VAL A 628 -3.05 -3.12 20.18
CA VAL A 628 -4.13 -2.82 21.13
C VAL A 628 -3.62 -3.08 22.53
N ASP A 629 -3.54 -2.00 23.32
CA ASP A 629 -3.30 -2.13 24.74
C ASP A 629 -4.35 -3.07 25.34
N VAL A 630 -3.88 -4.06 26.10
CA VAL A 630 -4.71 -5.10 26.72
C VAL A 630 -5.88 -4.49 27.49
N MET A 631 -5.68 -3.35 28.15
CA MET A 631 -6.74 -2.66 28.90
C MET A 631 -7.77 -2.01 27.97
N THR A 632 -7.32 -1.39 26.89
CA THR A 632 -8.19 -0.81 25.85
C THR A 632 -8.98 -1.90 25.13
N PHE A 633 -8.36 -3.03 24.83
CA PHE A 633 -9.02 -4.18 24.22
C PHE A 633 -10.13 -4.74 25.08
N ARG A 634 -9.85 -4.98 26.39
CA ARG A 634 -10.86 -5.46 27.36
C ARG A 634 -12.02 -4.49 27.49
N GLY A 635 -11.73 -3.19 27.67
CA GLY A 635 -12.74 -2.15 27.79
C GLY A 635 -13.62 -2.02 26.54
N SER A 636 -13.04 -2.18 25.36
CA SER A 636 -13.80 -2.20 24.11
C SER A 636 -14.66 -3.44 23.98
N PHE A 637 -14.11 -4.62 24.28
CA PHE A 637 -14.89 -5.86 24.27
C PHE A 637 -16.09 -5.81 25.22
N GLU A 638 -15.88 -5.36 26.45
CA GLU A 638 -16.95 -5.26 27.46
C GLU A 638 -18.05 -4.27 27.04
N ARG A 639 -17.68 -3.13 26.46
CA ARG A 639 -18.63 -2.14 25.96
C ARG A 639 -19.43 -2.66 24.76
N ASP A 640 -18.71 -3.16 23.75
CA ASP A 640 -19.32 -3.59 22.50
C ASP A 640 -20.17 -4.84 22.69
N LEU A 641 -19.78 -5.72 23.62
CA LEU A 641 -20.60 -6.89 23.99
C LEU A 641 -21.86 -6.49 24.75
N LYS A 642 -21.81 -5.50 25.64
CA LYS A 642 -23.01 -4.97 26.32
C LYS A 642 -23.98 -4.37 25.32
N GLU A 643 -23.49 -3.53 24.42
CA GLU A 643 -24.32 -2.96 23.36
C GLU A 643 -24.91 -4.04 22.44
N PHE A 644 -24.14 -5.09 22.14
CA PHE A 644 -24.63 -6.21 21.34
C PHE A 644 -25.71 -7.03 22.11
N ALA A 645 -25.50 -7.27 23.40
CA ALA A 645 -26.47 -8.01 24.24
C ALA A 645 -27.80 -7.22 24.39
N ASP A 646 -27.71 -5.91 24.57
CA ASP A 646 -28.91 -5.04 24.65
C ASP A 646 -29.76 -5.08 23.37
N ASN A 647 -29.13 -5.32 22.22
CA ASN A 647 -29.78 -5.40 20.90
C ASN A 647 -30.03 -6.85 20.44
N ASN A 648 -29.68 -7.88 21.23
CA ASN A 648 -29.82 -9.28 20.86
C ASN A 648 -30.49 -10.10 21.98
N PRO A 649 -31.80 -10.23 21.95
CA PRO A 649 -32.57 -10.99 22.95
C PRO A 649 -32.14 -12.46 23.07
N ASP A 650 -31.74 -13.09 21.97
CA ASP A 650 -31.29 -14.49 21.94
C ASP A 650 -30.03 -14.69 22.80
N LEU A 651 -29.06 -13.75 22.73
CA LEU A 651 -27.87 -13.80 23.56
C LEU A 651 -28.23 -13.58 25.04
N THR A 652 -29.10 -12.61 25.33
CA THR A 652 -29.52 -12.32 26.69
C THR A 652 -30.22 -13.54 27.31
N GLN A 653 -31.07 -14.21 26.54
CA GLN A 653 -31.73 -15.44 26.98
C GLN A 653 -30.72 -16.57 27.21
N ALA A 654 -29.80 -16.81 26.28
CA ALA A 654 -28.79 -17.84 26.42
C ALA A 654 -27.89 -17.59 27.65
N VAL A 655 -27.56 -16.33 27.96
CA VAL A 655 -26.81 -15.96 29.16
C VAL A 655 -27.62 -16.20 30.44
N GLU A 656 -28.94 -15.99 30.43
CA GLU A 656 -29.82 -16.25 31.60
C GLU A 656 -30.04 -17.73 31.84
N THR A 657 -30.08 -18.54 30.78
CA THR A 657 -30.25 -20.01 30.87
C THR A 657 -28.93 -20.75 30.98
N GLU A 658 -27.81 -20.05 31.01
CA GLU A 658 -26.45 -20.62 31.06
C GLU A 658 -26.18 -21.62 29.91
N ASP A 659 -26.69 -21.34 28.72
CA ASP A 659 -26.49 -22.15 27.51
C ASP A 659 -25.21 -21.72 26.78
N ASP A 660 -24.09 -22.33 27.20
CA ASP A 660 -22.75 -22.01 26.70
C ASP A 660 -22.60 -22.28 25.19
N ASP A 661 -23.23 -23.32 24.64
CA ASP A 661 -23.14 -23.69 23.23
C ASP A 661 -23.87 -22.64 22.35
N THR A 662 -25.04 -22.18 22.80
CA THR A 662 -25.80 -21.12 22.14
C THR A 662 -25.05 -19.79 22.20
N ILE A 663 -24.44 -19.43 23.34
CA ILE A 663 -23.60 -18.23 23.47
C ILE A 663 -22.46 -18.26 22.46
N GLU A 664 -21.72 -19.36 22.39
CA GLU A 664 -20.58 -19.50 21.47
C GLU A 664 -21.01 -19.41 20.00
N THR A 665 -22.12 -20.04 19.64
CA THR A 665 -22.69 -19.99 18.29
C THR A 665 -23.08 -18.57 17.91
N ILE A 666 -23.82 -17.86 18.77
CA ILE A 666 -24.25 -16.47 18.52
C ILE A 666 -23.04 -15.55 18.35
N LEU A 667 -22.03 -15.70 19.20
CA LEU A 667 -20.83 -14.88 19.08
C LEU A 667 -20.03 -15.17 17.81
N GLN A 668 -19.87 -16.44 17.46
CA GLN A 668 -19.19 -16.82 16.20
C GLN A 668 -19.93 -16.33 14.98
N GLU A 669 -21.25 -16.45 14.95
CA GLU A 669 -22.05 -16.11 13.77
C GLU A 669 -22.30 -14.60 13.63
N ARG A 670 -22.55 -13.88 14.74
CA ARG A 670 -23.10 -12.53 14.73
C ARG A 670 -22.20 -11.47 15.36
N PHE A 671 -21.28 -11.83 16.27
CA PHE A 671 -20.43 -10.90 16.98
C PHE A 671 -19.00 -10.93 16.45
N TYR A 672 -18.39 -12.11 16.24
CA TYR A 672 -17.04 -12.23 15.68
C TYR A 672 -16.98 -12.02 14.15
N HIS A 673 -18.10 -12.10 13.44
CA HIS A 673 -18.18 -11.83 12.01
C HIS A 673 -18.49 -10.38 11.66
N ARG A 674 -18.80 -9.55 12.64
CA ARG A 674 -18.78 -8.10 12.45
C ARG A 674 -17.32 -7.65 12.20
N PRO A 675 -17.11 -6.40 11.80
CA PRO A 675 -15.75 -5.85 11.63
C PRO A 675 -14.83 -6.14 12.82
N GLU A 676 -15.41 -6.49 13.92
CA GLU A 676 -14.86 -6.95 15.18
C GLU A 676 -14.34 -8.40 15.19
N MET A 677 -13.87 -8.96 14.15
CA MET A 677 -12.98 -10.15 14.17
C MET A 677 -11.80 -9.98 15.13
N PHE A 678 -11.78 -8.86 15.75
CA PHE A 678 -11.03 -8.40 16.86
C PHE A 678 -11.21 -9.23 18.13
N TYR A 679 -12.42 -9.73 18.43
CA TYR A 679 -12.78 -10.42 19.68
C TYR A 679 -12.75 -11.95 19.61
N ALA A 680 -11.96 -12.52 18.71
CA ALA A 680 -11.84 -13.98 18.62
C ALA A 680 -11.41 -14.61 19.95
N SER A 681 -11.86 -15.83 20.22
CA SER A 681 -11.65 -16.55 21.50
C SER A 681 -10.17 -16.59 21.94
N ASP A 682 -9.24 -16.85 21.02
CA ASP A 682 -7.80 -16.84 21.26
C ASP A 682 -7.28 -15.48 21.74
N LYS A 683 -7.85 -14.39 21.23
CA LYS A 683 -7.48 -13.03 21.62
C LYS A 683 -8.00 -12.66 23.01
N LEU A 684 -9.20 -13.10 23.36
CA LEU A 684 -9.75 -12.92 24.70
C LEU A 684 -8.90 -13.65 25.72
N MET A 685 -8.52 -14.91 25.47
CA MET A 685 -7.64 -15.65 26.34
C MET A 685 -6.32 -14.92 26.60
N VAL A 686 -5.66 -14.45 25.53
CA VAL A 686 -4.40 -13.69 25.64
C VAL A 686 -4.60 -12.37 26.38
N SER A 687 -5.65 -11.62 26.05
CA SER A 687 -5.89 -10.31 26.65
C SER A 687 -6.21 -10.39 28.14
N TYR A 688 -7.02 -11.35 28.55
CA TYR A 688 -7.37 -11.55 29.97
C TYR A 688 -6.33 -12.38 30.74
N GLY A 689 -5.38 -13.02 30.04
CA GLY A 689 -4.36 -13.89 30.66
C GLY A 689 -4.95 -15.14 31.28
N VAL A 690 -6.13 -15.58 30.87
CA VAL A 690 -6.89 -16.69 31.44
C VAL A 690 -7.32 -17.65 30.33
N PRO A 691 -6.98 -18.94 30.41
CA PRO A 691 -7.32 -19.94 29.40
C PRO A 691 -8.77 -20.45 29.55
N ALA A 692 -9.71 -19.52 29.63
CA ALA A 692 -11.12 -19.83 29.79
C ALA A 692 -11.84 -19.99 28.44
N PRO A 693 -12.95 -20.77 28.38
CA PRO A 693 -13.82 -20.82 27.23
C PRO A 693 -14.53 -19.46 27.02
N THR A 694 -14.92 -19.17 25.77
CA THR A 694 -15.55 -17.91 25.38
C THR A 694 -16.72 -17.48 26.25
N PRO A 695 -17.67 -18.35 26.62
CA PRO A 695 -18.78 -17.96 27.51
C PRO A 695 -18.36 -17.38 28.84
N ALA A 696 -17.21 -17.81 29.39
CA ALA A 696 -16.72 -17.26 30.64
C ALA A 696 -16.38 -15.76 30.54
N PHE A 697 -15.82 -15.32 29.42
CA PHE A 697 -15.55 -13.90 29.15
C PHE A 697 -16.86 -13.11 28.99
N VAL A 698 -17.89 -13.71 28.39
CA VAL A 698 -19.22 -13.10 28.27
C VAL A 698 -19.87 -12.89 29.62
N TYR A 699 -19.89 -13.92 30.48
CA TYR A 699 -20.46 -13.80 31.83
C TYR A 699 -19.71 -12.74 32.64
N ASN A 700 -18.39 -12.66 32.52
CA ASN A 700 -17.59 -11.65 33.19
C ASN A 700 -17.89 -10.24 32.66
N ALA A 701 -17.91 -10.03 31.33
CA ALA A 701 -18.18 -8.74 30.73
C ALA A 701 -19.60 -8.21 31.04
N LEU A 702 -20.58 -9.11 31.14
CA LEU A 702 -21.96 -8.76 31.48
C LEU A 702 -22.19 -8.72 33.01
N GLY A 703 -21.14 -8.90 33.81
CA GLY A 703 -21.19 -8.81 35.28
C GLY A 703 -21.97 -9.95 35.97
N LYS A 704 -22.15 -11.08 35.31
CA LYS A 704 -22.91 -12.23 35.83
C LYS A 704 -22.04 -13.08 36.79
N ARG A 705 -20.79 -13.40 36.38
CA ARG A 705 -19.84 -14.12 37.22
C ARG A 705 -18.40 -13.74 36.89
N PRO A 706 -17.47 -13.75 37.89
CA PRO A 706 -16.06 -13.44 37.62
C PRO A 706 -15.42 -14.57 36.81
N LEU A 707 -14.32 -14.22 36.10
CA LEU A 707 -13.49 -15.21 35.41
C LEU A 707 -12.95 -16.24 36.39
N PRO A 708 -12.88 -17.53 36.02
CA PRO A 708 -12.30 -18.57 36.83
C PRO A 708 -10.79 -18.31 37.05
N THR A 709 -10.28 -18.68 38.23
CA THR A 709 -8.83 -18.64 38.48
C THR A 709 -8.12 -19.70 37.62
N LYS A 710 -6.83 -19.49 37.37
CA LYS A 710 -6.00 -20.43 36.63
C LYS A 710 -6.02 -21.83 37.25
N ASP A 711 -5.88 -21.91 38.59
CA ASP A 711 -5.90 -23.17 39.32
C ASP A 711 -7.22 -23.94 39.13
N ARG A 712 -8.34 -23.21 39.09
CA ARG A 712 -9.65 -23.80 38.82
C ARG A 712 -9.76 -24.34 37.38
N ILE A 713 -9.23 -23.63 36.41
CA ILE A 713 -9.23 -24.09 35.00
C ILE A 713 -8.36 -25.33 34.85
N VAL A 714 -7.21 -25.39 35.54
CA VAL A 714 -6.36 -26.59 35.57
C VAL A 714 -7.15 -27.76 36.14
N ALA A 715 -7.81 -27.56 37.28
CA ALA A 715 -8.60 -28.60 37.94
C ALA A 715 -9.76 -29.07 37.06
N ASP A 716 -10.55 -28.15 36.49
CA ASP A 716 -11.69 -28.47 35.64
C ASP A 716 -11.24 -29.18 34.33
N THR A 717 -10.09 -28.80 33.78
CA THR A 717 -9.49 -29.48 32.59
C THR A 717 -9.05 -30.91 32.96
N VAL A 718 -8.38 -31.08 34.08
CA VAL A 718 -7.92 -32.38 34.56
C VAL A 718 -9.11 -33.29 34.84
N ASP A 719 -10.13 -32.80 35.55
CA ASP A 719 -11.33 -33.56 35.89
C ASP A 719 -12.11 -33.99 34.64
N SER A 720 -12.23 -33.10 33.66
CA SER A 720 -12.86 -33.40 32.35
C SER A 720 -12.13 -34.52 31.61
N ILE A 721 -10.79 -34.44 31.49
CA ILE A 721 -9.98 -35.47 30.85
C ILE A 721 -10.00 -36.77 31.67
N ALA A 722 -9.89 -36.69 33.01
CA ALA A 722 -9.92 -37.85 33.88
C ALA A 722 -11.25 -38.60 33.76
N ALA A 723 -12.37 -37.88 33.70
CA ALA A 723 -13.69 -38.48 33.50
C ALA A 723 -13.81 -39.14 32.12
N ARG A 724 -13.36 -38.48 31.09
CA ARG A 724 -13.41 -38.97 29.70
C ARG A 724 -12.67 -40.29 29.52
N PHE A 725 -11.52 -40.44 30.18
CA PHE A 725 -10.66 -41.64 30.07
C PHE A 725 -10.78 -42.59 31.29
N ASN A 726 -11.70 -42.28 32.19
CA ASN A 726 -11.90 -43.06 33.42
C ASN A 726 -10.58 -43.34 34.18
N LEU A 727 -9.78 -42.29 34.40
CA LEU A 727 -8.43 -42.40 34.94
C LEU A 727 -8.44 -42.84 36.41
N ARG A 728 -7.46 -43.67 36.78
CA ARG A 728 -7.21 -44.03 38.16
C ARG A 728 -6.68 -42.81 38.95
N TYR A 729 -6.89 -42.79 40.25
CA TYR A 729 -6.45 -41.68 41.11
C TYR A 729 -4.95 -41.35 40.99
N GLY A 730 -4.09 -42.31 40.77
CA GLY A 730 -2.66 -42.13 40.59
C GLY A 730 -2.36 -41.43 39.26
N ASP A 731 -3.05 -41.83 38.19
CA ASP A 731 -2.89 -41.27 36.80
C ASP A 731 -3.47 -39.84 36.73
N GLN A 732 -4.56 -39.56 37.46
CA GLN A 732 -5.12 -38.22 37.59
C GLN A 732 -4.14 -37.25 38.29
N LYS A 733 -3.42 -37.70 39.35
CA LYS A 733 -2.37 -36.90 39.98
C LYS A 733 -1.22 -36.57 39.02
N TRP A 734 -0.85 -37.50 38.16
CA TRP A 734 0.15 -37.28 37.12
C TRP A 734 -0.34 -36.26 36.06
N LEU A 735 -1.58 -36.39 35.64
CA LEU A 735 -2.21 -35.46 34.73
C LEU A 735 -2.26 -34.05 35.31
N ASN A 736 -2.68 -33.93 36.59
CA ASN A 736 -2.73 -32.65 37.29
C ASN A 736 -1.34 -32.00 37.42
N ALA A 737 -0.34 -32.73 37.85
CA ALA A 737 1.03 -32.23 37.96
C ALA A 737 1.61 -31.85 36.59
N THR A 738 1.23 -32.55 35.52
CA THR A 738 1.62 -32.21 34.16
C THR A 738 0.92 -30.94 33.70
N ALA A 739 -0.38 -30.81 33.93
CA ALA A 739 -1.18 -29.62 33.53
C ALA A 739 -0.69 -28.35 34.25
N GLU A 740 -0.44 -28.44 35.59
CA GLU A 740 0.14 -27.35 36.34
C GLU A 740 1.50 -26.92 35.82
N LEU A 741 2.42 -27.88 35.64
CA LEU A 741 3.78 -27.60 35.20
C LEU A 741 3.81 -27.00 33.79
N VAL A 742 3.06 -27.56 32.86
CA VAL A 742 2.96 -27.11 31.48
C VAL A 742 2.32 -25.71 31.40
N SER A 743 1.48 -25.34 32.34
CA SER A 743 0.87 -24.02 32.40
C SER A 743 1.74 -22.94 33.02
N GLU A 744 2.85 -23.29 33.70
CA GLU A 744 3.70 -22.36 34.45
C GLU A 744 5.12 -22.24 33.94
N ASP A 745 5.68 -23.30 33.38
CA ASP A 745 7.08 -23.37 32.98
C ASP A 745 7.24 -23.50 31.44
N SER A 746 7.84 -22.47 30.81
CA SER A 746 8.01 -22.40 29.38
C SER A 746 8.86 -23.54 28.79
N GLN A 747 9.89 -24.00 29.52
CA GLN A 747 10.72 -25.13 29.08
C GLN A 747 9.95 -26.46 29.20
N ALA A 748 9.18 -26.64 30.27
CA ALA A 748 8.31 -27.79 30.41
C ALA A 748 7.22 -27.85 29.36
N PHE A 749 6.65 -26.69 29.02
CA PHE A 749 5.69 -26.54 27.94
C PHE A 749 6.29 -26.96 26.58
N SER A 750 7.49 -26.48 26.27
CA SER A 750 8.21 -26.84 25.03
C SER A 750 8.55 -28.34 25.00
N ASP A 751 8.98 -28.94 26.13
CA ASP A 751 9.29 -30.37 26.22
C ASP A 751 8.02 -31.22 26.06
N PHE A 752 6.89 -30.77 26.61
CA PHE A 752 5.60 -31.45 26.51
C PHE A 752 5.08 -31.44 25.06
N LEU A 753 5.10 -30.29 24.42
CA LEU A 753 4.69 -30.18 22.99
C LEU A 753 5.56 -31.00 22.06
N ALA A 754 6.86 -31.06 22.32
CA ALA A 754 7.81 -31.85 21.54
C ALA A 754 7.81 -33.37 21.87
N GLY A 755 6.95 -33.83 22.76
CA GLY A 755 6.89 -35.23 23.22
C GLY A 755 8.11 -35.70 23.99
N ARG A 756 8.93 -34.76 24.49
CA ARG A 756 10.15 -35.10 25.29
C ARG A 756 9.82 -35.39 26.74
N TYR A 757 8.93 -36.34 26.95
CA TYR A 757 8.40 -36.67 28.27
C TYR A 757 9.47 -37.12 29.29
N ASN A 758 10.54 -37.78 28.86
CA ASN A 758 11.63 -38.20 29.78
C ASN A 758 12.26 -36.99 30.48
N ARG A 759 12.50 -35.86 29.76
CA ARG A 759 13.05 -34.65 30.36
C ARG A 759 12.04 -33.94 31.27
N LEU A 760 10.77 -33.98 30.91
CA LEU A 760 9.70 -33.36 31.66
C LEU A 760 9.56 -34.07 33.03
N PHE A 761 9.54 -35.40 33.08
CA PHE A 761 9.22 -36.21 34.23
C PHE A 761 10.45 -36.57 35.08
N GLU A 762 11.67 -36.16 34.71
CA GLU A 762 12.83 -36.18 35.62
C GLU A 762 12.81 -35.08 36.68
N ARG A 763 11.92 -34.10 36.57
CA ARG A 763 11.79 -33.00 37.54
C ARG A 763 11.33 -33.47 38.91
N SER A 764 11.72 -32.71 39.93
CA SER A 764 11.55 -33.11 41.32
C SER A 764 10.12 -33.41 41.71
N GLN A 765 9.14 -32.71 41.20
CA GLN A 765 7.70 -32.91 41.50
C GLN A 765 7.18 -34.29 41.07
N PHE A 766 7.72 -34.88 40.02
CA PHE A 766 7.31 -36.21 39.55
C PHE A 766 8.01 -37.35 40.30
N ARG A 767 9.10 -37.09 41.00
CA ARG A 767 9.78 -38.11 41.82
C ARG A 767 8.89 -38.57 42.95
N THR A 768 8.10 -37.67 43.54
CA THR A 768 7.13 -38.00 44.62
C THR A 768 5.95 -38.83 44.10
N LEU A 769 5.69 -38.82 42.79
CA LEU A 769 4.65 -39.59 42.14
C LEU A 769 5.15 -40.95 41.60
N GLY A 770 6.38 -41.35 41.90
CA GLY A 770 7.00 -42.61 41.49
C GLY A 770 7.91 -42.54 40.30
N GLY A 771 8.15 -41.37 39.73
CA GLY A 771 9.08 -41.10 38.63
C GLY A 771 8.79 -41.85 37.31
N LEU A 772 9.79 -42.00 36.47
CA LEU A 772 9.67 -42.68 35.15
C LEU A 772 9.04 -44.10 35.24
N PRO A 773 9.30 -44.93 36.24
CA PRO A 773 8.63 -46.24 36.38
C PRO A 773 7.09 -46.15 36.55
N ALA A 774 6.57 -45.09 37.14
CA ALA A 774 5.12 -44.89 37.26
C ALA A 774 4.52 -44.47 35.92
N LEU A 775 5.24 -43.66 35.11
CA LEU A 775 4.82 -43.24 33.83
C LEU A 775 4.61 -44.42 32.86
N THR A 776 5.41 -45.49 32.96
CA THR A 776 5.26 -46.68 32.09
C THR A 776 3.98 -47.47 32.41
N ARG A 777 3.34 -47.23 33.57
CA ARG A 777 2.09 -47.85 34.00
C ARG A 777 0.85 -47.02 33.72
N PHE A 778 1.02 -45.81 33.21
CA PHE A 778 -0.07 -44.90 32.89
C PHE A 778 -0.82 -45.45 31.67
N GLN A 779 -2.11 -45.75 31.87
CA GLN A 779 -2.97 -46.28 30.78
C GLN A 779 -3.36 -45.18 29.79
N GLU A 780 -3.46 -45.49 28.51
CA GLU A 780 -3.88 -44.56 27.44
C GLU A 780 -3.12 -43.22 27.46
N ARG A 781 -1.86 -43.25 27.89
CA ARG A 781 -1.02 -42.11 28.15
C ARG A 781 -0.95 -41.14 26.94
N GLU A 782 -0.84 -41.67 25.72
CA GLU A 782 -0.70 -40.86 24.52
C GLU A 782 -2.00 -40.14 24.20
N GLU A 783 -3.14 -40.79 24.32
CA GLU A 783 -4.47 -40.22 24.10
C GLU A 783 -4.82 -39.20 25.20
N VAL A 784 -4.47 -39.43 26.42
CA VAL A 784 -4.68 -38.52 27.55
C VAL A 784 -3.82 -37.26 27.38
N PHE A 785 -2.55 -37.40 27.01
CA PHE A 785 -1.69 -36.25 26.80
C PHE A 785 -2.04 -35.51 25.52
N GLU A 786 -2.56 -36.18 24.49
CA GLU A 786 -3.10 -35.54 23.31
C GLU A 786 -4.36 -34.73 23.65
N ALA A 787 -5.26 -35.27 24.48
CA ALA A 787 -6.40 -34.53 24.97
C ALA A 787 -5.98 -33.29 25.78
N LEU A 788 -4.93 -33.39 26.58
CA LEU A 788 -4.36 -32.23 27.30
C LEU A 788 -3.75 -31.21 26.32
N ARG A 789 -3.04 -31.62 25.24
CA ARG A 789 -2.51 -30.74 24.22
C ARG A 789 -3.59 -29.98 23.48
N GLN A 790 -4.74 -30.61 23.27
CA GLN A 790 -5.89 -30.03 22.60
C GLN A 790 -6.74 -29.13 23.50
N SER A 791 -6.51 -29.19 24.82
CA SER A 791 -7.25 -28.39 25.79
C SER A 791 -6.97 -26.89 25.67
N SER A 792 -7.96 -26.07 26.04
CA SER A 792 -7.84 -24.61 26.11
C SER A 792 -6.68 -24.17 27.02
N LEU A 793 -6.38 -24.91 28.06
CA LEU A 793 -5.26 -24.70 28.98
C LEU A 793 -3.92 -24.68 28.24
N VAL A 794 -3.63 -25.68 27.42
CA VAL A 794 -2.36 -25.78 26.67
C VAL A 794 -2.32 -24.82 25.48
N GLN A 795 -3.44 -24.63 24.79
CA GLN A 795 -3.52 -23.66 23.70
C GLN A 795 -3.26 -22.23 24.20
N CYS A 796 -3.74 -21.87 25.40
CA CYS A 796 -3.47 -20.56 25.96
C CYS A 796 -2.05 -20.43 26.53
N SER A 797 -1.55 -21.48 27.20
CA SER A 797 -0.16 -21.49 27.72
C SER A 797 0.84 -21.34 26.58
N ARG A 798 0.51 -21.79 25.37
CA ARG A 798 1.30 -21.54 24.15
C ARG A 798 1.46 -20.04 23.85
N HIS A 799 0.48 -19.23 24.19
CA HIS A 799 0.51 -17.78 23.96
C HIS A 799 1.08 -16.99 25.13
N THR A 800 0.85 -17.44 26.35
CA THR A 800 1.21 -16.69 27.58
C THR A 800 2.67 -16.93 28.00
N LEU A 801 3.20 -18.13 27.84
CA LEU A 801 4.57 -18.47 28.24
C LEU A 801 5.62 -18.08 27.21
N GLN A 802 5.21 -17.85 25.96
CA GLN A 802 6.08 -17.36 24.90
C GLN A 802 6.23 -15.83 24.88
N THR A 803 5.37 -15.09 25.60
CA THR A 803 5.45 -13.62 25.76
C THR A 803 6.25 -13.18 26.99
N SER A 804 6.66 -14.12 27.85
CA SER A 804 7.36 -13.83 29.11
C SER A 804 8.86 -14.16 29.09
N CYS A 805 9.42 -14.53 27.95
CA CYS A 805 10.85 -14.80 27.79
C CYS A 805 11.52 -13.84 26.81
#